data_4633245b07744b205b0573a05fc54ea0
#
_entry.id   4633245b07744b205b0573a05fc54ea0
#
_cell.length_a   1.000
_cell.length_b   1.000
_cell.length_c   1.000
_cell.angle_alpha   90.00
_cell.angle_beta   90.00
_cell.angle_gamma   90.00
#
_symmetry.space_group_name_H-M   'P 1'
#
loop_
_entity.id
_entity.type
_entity.pdbx_description
1 polymer ?
#
loop_
_entity_poly.entity_id
_entity_poly.type
_entity_poly.pdbx_seq_one_letter_code
_entity_poly.pdbx_strand_id
1 'polypeptide(L)'
;MKGREPRWLPVLRALAVALFVAVGALIAVSYRQHSGLLRHRSRDATGVRLDARLLSVSENVRHLHTRGNRPLFLLTAARDEVYDDGHHQLSDVSLTLYAPDGSERARIAARRAVYYQASGLVIFARDVVAWTREGVRLRTDELRYDQAAEVMRTERPVTFERASAWGESQGIEVRFRHNQQQLVLPRAVRLRFAPKEFTADPTVTWTAHAEAAFFEKAPLAFQLVGDVRIRRGAEDLRADRLEGRLDREYRLRELAAEGGVRLHSRTARTIGEITSERLLLLLTERQDPARALALGSVFARWRNRMGEQELRSPRVEITFAARGREIAPRSARADGERVSLALRGGSSDSAPAEKRLEARGVEVLFREETGAPYRVRASGDVQLELPPPRSTSSAEKKTIRAQEAELELEAERPRMTLGRAEGDVRVEIEPMEGPKRVLQSSSLLARFDPETQEITQLIHSGQVRYLEGDRRAQSEQAIYDAESGWIRLRGGDPTVWDARGRTRARELDVNPREGRSLARGRVLTTYIPREMTARILPFPERDAPVFIASDRLEVNHRARYAHYTGAVRAWQQEMYLTAEELELREAERTLTARGHVRSALFRARRAETTSSESIPIVVSAARLTYRDAERTIFYEGGVSLHRGTQRLTAESLAVVLKPDAAEIARALAERNVVLTDPERRAYAERATYDAREESLVLEGAPARVEDDRQRVLQQGARLTFLDGGDKVLVEDGEGARRVRTVRFIPRGEP
;
A
#
# COMPACT_ATOMS: atom_id res chain seq x y z
N MET A 1 14.13 25.23 -20.61
CA MET A 1 14.31 23.85 -21.12
C MET A 1 13.04 23.45 -21.84
N LYS A 2 13.10 23.22 -23.16
CA LYS A 2 11.92 22.88 -23.99
C LYS A 2 11.43 21.47 -23.66
N GLY A 3 10.29 21.38 -22.96
CA GLY A 3 9.58 20.11 -22.74
C GLY A 3 9.07 19.59 -24.08
N ARG A 4 9.48 18.38 -24.43
CA ARG A 4 8.99 17.67 -25.60
C ARG A 4 7.63 17.04 -25.26
N GLU A 5 6.61 17.33 -26.07
CA GLU A 5 5.28 16.74 -26.02
C GLU A 5 5.35 15.18 -25.94
N PRO A 6 4.42 14.52 -25.26
CA PRO A 6 4.26 13.08 -25.36
C PRO A 6 3.92 12.73 -26.80
N ARG A 7 4.86 12.06 -27.47
CA ARG A 7 4.89 11.82 -28.91
C ARG A 7 3.76 10.98 -29.49
N TRP A 8 2.92 10.39 -28.68
CA TRP A 8 1.77 9.59 -29.13
C TRP A 8 0.51 10.40 -29.42
N LEU A 9 0.42 11.63 -28.95
CA LEU A 9 -0.73 12.51 -29.07
C LEU A 9 -0.96 13.04 -30.50
N PRO A 10 0.08 13.52 -31.20
CA PRO A 10 -0.07 13.86 -32.60
C PRO A 10 -0.39 12.64 -33.48
N VAL A 11 -0.12 11.41 -32.98
CA VAL A 11 -0.42 10.15 -33.65
C VAL A 11 -1.90 10.03 -33.94
N LEU A 12 -2.75 10.18 -32.95
CA LEU A 12 -4.19 10.05 -33.10
C LEU A 12 -4.82 11.18 -33.89
N ARG A 13 -4.26 12.40 -33.78
CA ARG A 13 -4.70 13.54 -34.59
C ARG A 13 -4.44 13.34 -36.08
N ALA A 14 -3.25 12.90 -36.43
CA ALA A 14 -2.87 12.68 -37.81
C ALA A 14 -3.64 11.51 -38.45
N LEU A 15 -3.92 10.46 -37.68
CA LEU A 15 -4.64 9.29 -38.15
C LEU A 15 -6.09 9.63 -38.52
N ALA A 16 -6.75 10.41 -37.69
CA ALA A 16 -8.09 10.89 -37.93
C ALA A 16 -8.20 11.76 -39.17
N VAL A 17 -7.32 12.74 -39.29
CA VAL A 17 -7.37 13.68 -40.41
C VAL A 17 -6.92 13.09 -41.72
N ALA A 18 -5.92 12.22 -41.71
CA ALA A 18 -5.43 11.64 -42.96
C ALA A 18 -6.29 10.50 -43.51
N LEU A 19 -6.86 9.69 -42.61
CA LEU A 19 -7.92 8.74 -43.01
C LEU A 19 -9.11 9.52 -43.58
N PHE A 20 -9.43 10.65 -42.97
CA PHE A 20 -10.47 11.56 -43.38
C PHE A 20 -10.17 12.23 -44.74
N VAL A 21 -8.94 12.72 -44.94
CA VAL A 21 -8.53 13.37 -46.18
C VAL A 21 -8.48 12.37 -47.35
N ALA A 22 -8.04 11.12 -47.14
CA ALA A 22 -8.06 10.10 -48.18
C ALA A 22 -9.49 9.68 -48.57
N VAL A 23 -10.42 9.76 -47.64
CA VAL A 23 -11.77 9.20 -47.75
C VAL A 23 -12.86 10.25 -47.90
N GLY A 24 -12.73 11.43 -47.28
CA GLY A 24 -13.65 12.55 -47.49
C GLY A 24 -13.79 12.97 -48.92
N ALA A 25 -12.89 12.50 -49.74
CA ALA A 25 -12.90 12.78 -51.15
C ALA A 25 -13.62 11.72 -52.01
N LEU A 26 -13.65 10.49 -51.58
CA LEU A 26 -14.43 9.43 -52.21
C LEU A 26 -15.70 9.22 -51.41
N ILE A 27 -16.50 10.21 -51.34
CA ILE A 27 -17.91 10.19 -51.01
C ILE A 27 -18.36 8.97 -50.21
N ALA A 28 -18.33 9.16 -48.96
CA ALA A 28 -18.62 8.27 -47.91
C ALA A 28 -20.02 7.73 -47.74
N VAL A 29 -20.23 6.64 -47.05
CA VAL A 29 -21.36 5.97 -46.94
C VAL A 29 -21.71 4.92 -46.06
N SER A 30 -22.73 4.68 -45.61
CA SER A 30 -23.30 3.95 -44.55
C SER A 30 -23.49 2.45 -44.71
N TYR A 31 -23.14 1.69 -43.71
CA TYR A 31 -23.85 0.43 -43.52
C TYR A 31 -24.01 0.05 -42.03
N ARG A 32 -25.23 -0.18 -41.71
CA ARG A 32 -25.65 -0.76 -40.46
C ARG A 32 -25.89 -2.26 -40.67
N GLN A 33 -25.28 -3.07 -39.84
CA GLN A 33 -25.57 -4.49 -39.62
C GLN A 33 -25.48 -5.44 -40.85
N HIS A 34 -24.62 -6.35 -40.73
CA HIS A 34 -24.77 -7.79 -40.99
C HIS A 34 -23.57 -8.44 -41.65
N SER A 35 -22.99 -9.27 -40.90
CA SER A 35 -22.23 -10.46 -41.27
C SER A 35 -22.92 -11.41 -42.29
N GLY A 36 -23.92 -10.92 -42.99
CA GLY A 36 -24.72 -11.71 -43.95
C GLY A 36 -24.51 -11.42 -45.42
N LEU A 37 -23.83 -10.32 -45.79
CA LEU A 37 -23.79 -9.84 -47.15
C LEU A 37 -22.61 -10.33 -48.00
N LEU A 38 -21.77 -11.19 -47.51
CA LEU A 38 -20.71 -11.84 -48.31
C LEU A 38 -21.21 -13.08 -49.09
N ARG A 39 -22.51 -13.36 -49.10
CA ARG A 39 -23.11 -14.45 -49.90
C ARG A 39 -24.24 -13.99 -50.83
N HIS A 40 -24.01 -12.93 -51.58
CA HIS A 40 -24.75 -12.82 -52.86
C HIS A 40 -23.80 -13.22 -53.99
N ARG A 41 -23.86 -14.50 -54.34
CA ARG A 41 -23.46 -14.95 -55.66
C ARG A 41 -24.11 -14.02 -56.69
N SER A 42 -23.33 -13.15 -57.28
CA SER A 42 -23.67 -12.49 -58.50
C SER A 42 -24.04 -13.57 -59.49
N ARG A 43 -25.29 -13.63 -59.84
CA ARG A 43 -25.63 -14.26 -61.17
C ARG A 43 -24.92 -13.40 -62.19
N ASP A 44 -23.86 -13.93 -62.75
CA ASP A 44 -23.16 -13.37 -63.87
C ASP A 44 -24.14 -13.30 -65.06
N ALA A 45 -24.82 -12.17 -65.20
CA ALA A 45 -25.46 -11.78 -66.39
C ALA A 45 -24.47 -10.99 -67.25
N THR A 46 -23.37 -11.61 -67.59
CA THR A 46 -22.40 -11.10 -68.55
C THR A 46 -22.11 -12.20 -69.61
N GLY A 47 -23.14 -12.64 -70.22
CA GLY A 47 -22.98 -13.26 -71.55
C GLY A 47 -22.86 -12.14 -72.57
N VAL A 48 -21.67 -11.63 -72.84
CA VAL A 48 -21.37 -11.01 -74.14
C VAL A 48 -21.59 -12.15 -75.13
N ARG A 49 -22.62 -12.07 -75.98
CA ARG A 49 -22.77 -12.98 -77.05
C ARG A 49 -21.56 -12.80 -77.96
N LEU A 50 -20.73 -13.82 -78.10
CA LEU A 50 -19.54 -13.81 -78.95
C LEU A 50 -19.88 -13.58 -80.44
N ASP A 51 -21.17 -13.60 -80.84
CA ASP A 51 -21.69 -13.44 -82.20
C ASP A 51 -22.46 -12.14 -82.44
N ALA A 52 -22.35 -11.14 -81.58
CA ALA A 52 -23.04 -9.85 -81.78
C ALA A 52 -22.51 -9.14 -83.03
N ARG A 53 -23.44 -8.71 -83.90
CA ARG A 53 -23.10 -8.01 -85.16
C ARG A 53 -23.01 -6.48 -84.89
N LEU A 54 -21.97 -5.88 -85.50
CA LEU A 54 -21.79 -4.43 -85.49
C LEU A 54 -22.89 -3.77 -86.31
N LEU A 55 -23.66 -2.86 -85.68
CA LEU A 55 -24.74 -2.11 -86.34
C LEU A 55 -24.29 -0.76 -86.85
N SER A 56 -23.56 -0.01 -86.06
CA SER A 56 -23.09 1.33 -86.42
C SER A 56 -21.79 1.71 -85.73
N VAL A 57 -21.04 2.62 -86.29
CA VAL A 57 -19.85 3.25 -85.72
C VAL A 57 -20.06 4.76 -85.78
N SER A 58 -19.88 5.41 -84.69
CA SER A 58 -19.98 6.87 -84.55
C SER A 58 -18.68 7.44 -83.91
N GLU A 59 -18.27 8.58 -84.33
CA GLU A 59 -17.08 9.31 -83.79
C GLU A 59 -17.49 10.55 -82.96
N ASN A 60 -16.71 10.89 -81.98
CA ASN A 60 -16.91 12.07 -81.04
C ASN A 60 -18.32 12.09 -80.41
N VAL A 61 -18.75 10.98 -79.86
CA VAL A 61 -20.11 10.77 -79.32
C VAL A 61 -20.28 11.38 -77.92
N ARG A 62 -21.49 11.89 -77.72
CA ARG A 62 -21.89 12.43 -76.37
C ARG A 62 -23.27 11.86 -76.03
N HIS A 63 -23.33 11.09 -74.94
CA HIS A 63 -24.57 10.57 -74.39
C HIS A 63 -24.88 11.28 -73.05
N LEU A 64 -25.81 12.24 -73.07
CA LEU A 64 -26.30 12.92 -71.89
C LEU A 64 -27.50 12.18 -71.33
N HIS A 65 -27.36 11.69 -70.05
CA HIS A 65 -28.47 11.06 -69.35
C HIS A 65 -29.04 12.01 -68.31
N THR A 66 -30.37 12.22 -68.38
CA THR A 66 -31.05 13.16 -67.51
C THR A 66 -32.23 12.49 -66.77
N ARG A 67 -32.58 12.96 -65.60
CA ARG A 67 -33.82 12.62 -64.90
C ARG A 67 -34.65 13.90 -64.78
N GLY A 68 -35.68 14.00 -65.64
CA GLY A 68 -36.35 15.29 -65.83
C GLY A 68 -35.42 16.31 -66.45
N ASN A 69 -35.32 17.49 -65.83
CA ASN A 69 -34.46 18.59 -66.31
C ASN A 69 -33.04 18.61 -65.62
N ARG A 70 -32.65 17.54 -64.96
CA ARG A 70 -31.36 17.46 -64.23
C ARG A 70 -30.43 16.44 -64.87
N PRO A 71 -29.16 16.81 -65.21
CA PRO A 71 -28.20 15.87 -65.73
C PRO A 71 -27.80 14.88 -64.60
N LEU A 72 -27.74 13.61 -64.94
CA LEU A 72 -27.24 12.55 -64.06
C LEU A 72 -25.79 12.24 -64.43
N PHE A 73 -25.54 12.01 -65.70
CA PHE A 73 -24.19 11.84 -66.23
C PHE A 73 -24.09 12.26 -67.68
N LEU A 74 -22.88 12.58 -68.09
CA LEU A 74 -22.48 12.78 -69.49
C LEU A 74 -21.38 11.75 -69.82
N LEU A 75 -21.69 10.86 -70.81
CA LEU A 75 -20.73 9.93 -71.34
C LEU A 75 -20.23 10.48 -72.67
N THR A 76 -18.94 10.61 -72.84
CA THR A 76 -18.29 11.02 -74.09
C THR A 76 -17.28 9.99 -74.54
N ALA A 77 -17.18 9.71 -75.83
CA ALA A 77 -16.21 8.77 -76.37
C ALA A 77 -15.69 9.26 -77.76
N ALA A 78 -14.43 8.97 -78.04
CA ALA A 78 -13.86 9.26 -79.37
C ALA A 78 -14.49 8.40 -80.41
N ARG A 79 -14.83 7.13 -80.10
CA ARG A 79 -15.48 6.17 -81.03
C ARG A 79 -16.48 5.34 -80.23
N ASP A 80 -17.67 5.15 -80.82
CA ASP A 80 -18.77 4.32 -80.32
C ASP A 80 -19.17 3.28 -81.37
N GLU A 81 -19.03 2.03 -81.05
CA GLU A 81 -19.41 0.88 -81.84
C GLU A 81 -20.66 0.23 -81.24
N VAL A 82 -21.80 0.31 -81.93
CA VAL A 82 -23.07 -0.19 -81.44
C VAL A 82 -23.35 -1.58 -82.05
N TYR A 83 -23.72 -2.50 -81.17
CA TYR A 83 -23.97 -3.90 -81.52
C TYR A 83 -25.47 -4.24 -81.49
N ASP A 84 -25.86 -5.33 -82.19
CA ASP A 84 -27.26 -5.79 -82.35
C ASP A 84 -27.91 -6.23 -81.01
N ASP A 85 -27.14 -6.57 -80.01
CA ASP A 85 -27.60 -6.86 -78.65
C ASP A 85 -27.77 -5.58 -77.74
N GLY A 86 -27.55 -4.41 -78.34
CA GLY A 86 -27.71 -3.13 -77.71
C GLY A 86 -26.57 -2.72 -76.78
N HIS A 87 -25.41 -3.39 -76.78
CA HIS A 87 -24.23 -2.88 -76.09
C HIS A 87 -23.41 -1.95 -77.02
N HIS A 88 -22.75 -0.97 -76.37
CA HIS A 88 -21.85 -0.04 -77.05
C HIS A 88 -20.39 -0.33 -76.58
N GLN A 89 -19.48 -0.48 -77.57
CA GLN A 89 -18.02 -0.49 -77.26
C GLN A 89 -17.45 0.90 -77.54
N LEU A 90 -16.94 1.50 -76.51
CA LEU A 90 -16.46 2.87 -76.49
C LEU A 90 -14.93 2.91 -76.41
N SER A 91 -14.31 3.79 -77.20
CA SER A 91 -12.88 4.06 -77.18
C SER A 91 -12.62 5.48 -76.72
N ASP A 92 -11.55 5.64 -75.88
CA ASP A 92 -11.14 6.90 -75.26
C ASP A 92 -12.33 7.62 -74.59
N VAL A 93 -12.89 6.93 -73.60
CA VAL A 93 -14.17 7.27 -72.99
C VAL A 93 -13.97 8.12 -71.70
N SER A 94 -14.88 9.10 -71.52
CA SER A 94 -15.00 9.86 -70.25
C SER A 94 -16.47 9.91 -69.83
N LEU A 95 -16.71 9.58 -68.57
CA LEU A 95 -17.99 9.70 -67.89
C LEU A 95 -17.90 10.79 -66.86
N THR A 96 -18.71 11.84 -66.93
CA THR A 96 -18.86 12.89 -65.93
C THR A 96 -20.16 12.65 -65.18
N LEU A 97 -20.06 12.43 -63.87
CA LEU A 97 -21.20 12.27 -62.95
C LEU A 97 -21.56 13.63 -62.34
N TYR A 98 -22.84 13.95 -62.25
CA TYR A 98 -23.34 15.19 -61.70
C TYR A 98 -24.01 14.98 -60.34
N ALA A 99 -23.84 15.95 -59.45
CA ALA A 99 -24.57 16.04 -58.21
C ALA A 99 -26.00 16.58 -58.41
N PRO A 100 -26.91 16.44 -57.45
CA PRO A 100 -28.29 16.96 -57.55
C PRO A 100 -28.39 18.45 -57.82
N ASP A 101 -27.34 19.23 -57.47
CA ASP A 101 -27.22 20.69 -57.72
C ASP A 101 -26.72 21.00 -59.15
N GLY A 102 -26.48 19.99 -59.99
CA GLY A 102 -25.96 20.13 -61.35
C GLY A 102 -24.45 20.34 -61.44
N SER A 103 -23.74 20.36 -60.33
CA SER A 103 -22.26 20.48 -60.34
C SER A 103 -21.60 19.11 -60.62
N GLU A 104 -20.37 19.17 -61.23
CA GLU A 104 -19.59 17.94 -61.44
C GLU A 104 -19.24 17.30 -60.10
N ARG A 105 -19.58 16.04 -59.95
CA ARG A 105 -19.33 15.24 -58.77
C ARG A 105 -18.08 14.37 -58.89
N ALA A 106 -17.96 13.70 -60.02
CA ALA A 106 -16.81 12.86 -60.33
C ALA A 106 -16.66 12.72 -61.85
N ARG A 107 -15.44 12.40 -62.32
CA ARG A 107 -15.13 12.09 -63.69
C ARG A 107 -14.34 10.79 -63.75
N ILE A 108 -14.69 9.93 -64.70
CA ILE A 108 -14.01 8.66 -64.95
C ILE A 108 -13.53 8.69 -66.40
N ALA A 109 -12.27 8.37 -66.64
CA ALA A 109 -11.72 8.22 -67.99
C ALA A 109 -11.07 6.84 -68.13
N ALA A 110 -11.17 6.25 -69.33
CA ALA A 110 -10.55 4.97 -69.66
C ALA A 110 -10.30 4.86 -71.19
N ARG A 111 -9.36 4.00 -71.61
CA ARG A 111 -9.14 3.77 -73.01
C ARG A 111 -10.26 3.00 -73.68
N ARG A 112 -10.97 2.17 -72.89
CA ARG A 112 -12.13 1.38 -73.41
C ARG A 112 -13.23 1.37 -72.38
N ALA A 113 -14.48 1.31 -72.86
CA ALA A 113 -15.63 0.95 -72.04
C ALA A 113 -16.65 0.19 -72.82
N VAL A 114 -17.44 -0.61 -72.14
CA VAL A 114 -18.64 -1.23 -72.64
C VAL A 114 -19.84 -0.62 -71.93
N TYR A 115 -20.77 -0.02 -72.65
CA TYR A 115 -21.99 0.58 -72.14
C TYR A 115 -23.21 -0.23 -72.57
N TYR A 116 -23.97 -0.73 -71.60
CA TYR A 116 -25.24 -1.41 -71.79
C TYR A 116 -26.39 -0.44 -71.56
N GLN A 117 -26.92 0.14 -72.63
CA GLN A 117 -27.93 1.20 -72.54
C GLN A 117 -29.22 0.74 -71.85
N ALA A 118 -29.69 -0.46 -72.01
CA ALA A 118 -30.90 -1.03 -71.43
C ALA A 118 -30.80 -1.13 -69.87
N SER A 119 -29.61 -1.45 -69.32
CA SER A 119 -29.37 -1.62 -67.90
C SER A 119 -28.71 -0.40 -67.25
N GLY A 120 -28.17 0.55 -67.98
CA GLY A 120 -27.38 1.66 -67.53
C GLY A 120 -26.03 1.22 -66.99
N LEU A 121 -25.52 0.06 -67.27
CA LEU A 121 -24.25 -0.48 -66.87
C LEU A 121 -23.10 0.02 -67.73
N VAL A 122 -22.05 0.62 -67.18
CA VAL A 122 -20.83 1.00 -67.89
C VAL A 122 -19.66 0.24 -67.25
N ILE A 123 -18.90 -0.51 -68.14
CA ILE A 123 -17.69 -1.23 -67.73
C ILE A 123 -16.51 -0.56 -68.39
N PHE A 124 -15.70 0.18 -67.55
CA PHE A 124 -14.46 0.80 -68.01
C PHE A 124 -13.32 -0.22 -67.96
N ALA A 125 -12.44 -0.21 -68.93
CA ALA A 125 -11.29 -1.09 -68.99
C ALA A 125 -10.06 -0.38 -69.61
N ARG A 126 -8.87 -0.76 -69.11
CA ARG A 126 -7.54 -0.24 -69.48
C ARG A 126 -7.32 1.20 -69.08
N ASP A 127 -6.34 1.38 -68.24
CA ASP A 127 -5.91 2.72 -67.75
C ASP A 127 -7.06 3.57 -67.17
N VAL A 128 -7.91 2.95 -66.33
CA VAL A 128 -9.05 3.65 -65.73
C VAL A 128 -8.56 4.61 -64.65
N VAL A 129 -8.91 5.87 -64.82
CA VAL A 129 -8.64 6.94 -63.82
C VAL A 129 -9.95 7.63 -63.50
N ALA A 130 -10.23 7.74 -62.20
CA ALA A 130 -11.36 8.53 -61.71
C ALA A 130 -10.88 9.70 -60.83
N TRP A 131 -11.56 10.83 -60.98
CA TRP A 131 -11.33 12.03 -60.15
C TRP A 131 -12.62 12.43 -59.48
N THR A 132 -12.51 12.93 -58.25
CA THR A 132 -13.64 13.52 -57.56
C THR A 132 -13.46 15.04 -57.40
N ARG A 133 -14.55 15.77 -57.17
CA ARG A 133 -14.55 17.20 -56.91
C ARG A 133 -13.61 17.59 -55.75
N GLU A 134 -13.47 16.71 -54.79
CA GLU A 134 -12.62 16.90 -53.56
C GLU A 134 -11.13 16.63 -53.85
N GLY A 135 -10.74 16.31 -55.06
CA GLY A 135 -9.34 16.15 -55.50
C GLY A 135 -8.75 14.75 -55.24
N VAL A 136 -9.59 13.72 -55.09
CA VAL A 136 -9.09 12.32 -55.08
C VAL A 136 -8.91 11.82 -56.49
N ARG A 137 -7.80 11.17 -56.71
CA ARG A 137 -7.47 10.46 -57.91
C ARG A 137 -7.39 8.96 -57.64
N LEU A 138 -8.17 8.17 -58.35
CA LEU A 138 -8.21 6.71 -58.29
C LEU A 138 -7.70 6.13 -59.62
N ARG A 139 -6.92 5.04 -59.56
CA ARG A 139 -6.45 4.29 -60.73
C ARG A 139 -6.71 2.80 -60.55
N THR A 140 -7.19 2.16 -61.63
CA THR A 140 -7.42 0.70 -61.69
C THR A 140 -7.44 0.26 -63.16
N ASP A 141 -7.42 -1.04 -63.41
CA ASP A 141 -7.49 -1.58 -64.77
C ASP A 141 -8.93 -1.79 -65.25
N GLU A 142 -9.90 -1.95 -64.37
CA GLU A 142 -11.32 -2.16 -64.65
C GLU A 142 -12.16 -1.44 -63.59
N LEU A 143 -13.26 -0.82 -64.03
CA LEU A 143 -14.23 -0.19 -63.12
C LEU A 143 -15.63 -0.35 -63.70
N ARG A 144 -16.57 -0.83 -62.89
CA ARG A 144 -17.98 -0.99 -63.26
C ARG A 144 -18.81 0.08 -62.59
N TYR A 145 -19.62 0.80 -63.35
CA TYR A 145 -20.60 1.75 -62.83
C TYR A 145 -21.99 1.26 -63.21
N ASP A 146 -22.83 0.96 -62.21
CA ASP A 146 -24.23 0.56 -62.34
C ASP A 146 -25.09 1.79 -61.95
N GLN A 147 -25.75 2.36 -62.96
CA GLN A 147 -26.58 3.55 -62.78
C GLN A 147 -27.85 3.24 -61.98
N ALA A 148 -28.49 2.09 -62.18
CA ALA A 148 -29.73 1.72 -61.50
C ALA A 148 -29.50 1.46 -60.01
N ALA A 149 -28.38 0.82 -59.67
CA ALA A 149 -27.96 0.59 -58.31
C ALA A 149 -27.28 1.80 -57.67
N GLU A 150 -26.84 2.78 -58.49
CA GLU A 150 -25.97 3.90 -58.06
C GLU A 150 -24.68 3.41 -57.38
N VAL A 151 -24.04 2.37 -57.94
CA VAL A 151 -22.85 1.72 -57.41
C VAL A 151 -21.72 1.75 -58.41
N MET A 152 -20.53 2.14 -57.93
CA MET A 152 -19.27 2.00 -58.65
C MET A 152 -18.43 0.94 -57.97
N ARG A 153 -17.94 -0.06 -58.66
CA ARG A 153 -17.15 -1.13 -58.06
C ARG A 153 -16.11 -1.73 -59.00
N THR A 154 -15.03 -2.23 -58.39
CA THR A 154 -14.09 -3.14 -59.08
C THR A 154 -13.53 -4.16 -58.09
N GLU A 155 -13.11 -5.31 -58.55
CA GLU A 155 -12.38 -6.33 -57.81
C GLU A 155 -10.87 -6.31 -58.14
N ARG A 156 -10.46 -5.48 -59.10
CA ARG A 156 -9.07 -5.28 -59.48
C ARG A 156 -8.32 -4.44 -58.43
N PRO A 157 -6.97 -4.52 -58.41
CA PRO A 157 -6.18 -3.64 -57.58
C PRO A 157 -6.52 -2.18 -57.86
N VAL A 158 -6.64 -1.40 -56.77
CA VAL A 158 -6.94 0.03 -56.84
C VAL A 158 -5.88 0.78 -56.07
N THR A 159 -5.37 1.87 -56.66
CA THR A 159 -4.59 2.86 -55.98
C THR A 159 -5.35 4.17 -55.96
N PHE A 160 -5.28 4.89 -54.86
CA PHE A 160 -5.88 6.22 -54.75
C PHE A 160 -4.97 7.18 -54.02
N GLU A 161 -5.00 8.43 -54.44
CA GLU A 161 -4.17 9.49 -53.88
C GLU A 161 -4.95 10.79 -53.72
N ARG A 162 -4.62 11.56 -52.70
CA ARG A 162 -5.10 12.93 -52.50
C ARG A 162 -4.10 13.71 -51.63
N ALA A 163 -3.60 14.82 -52.13
CA ALA A 163 -2.63 15.67 -51.44
C ALA A 163 -1.48 14.85 -50.85
N SER A 164 -1.40 14.72 -49.50
CA SER A 164 -0.37 13.97 -48.76
C SER A 164 -0.79 12.53 -48.37
N ALA A 165 -1.95 12.08 -48.80
CA ALA A 165 -2.46 10.74 -48.50
C ALA A 165 -2.44 9.84 -49.75
N TRP A 166 -2.06 8.59 -49.54
CA TRP A 166 -2.02 7.54 -50.55
C TRP A 166 -2.62 6.24 -49.99
N GLY A 167 -3.31 5.50 -50.81
CA GLY A 167 -3.87 4.21 -50.41
C GLY A 167 -3.93 3.22 -51.56
N GLU A 168 -3.96 1.93 -51.18
CA GLU A 168 -4.18 0.81 -52.07
C GLU A 168 -5.12 -0.22 -51.44
N SER A 169 -5.85 -0.92 -52.28
CA SER A 169 -6.69 -2.05 -51.89
C SER A 169 -6.92 -3.02 -53.03
N GLN A 170 -7.30 -4.25 -52.71
CA GLN A 170 -7.80 -5.22 -53.69
C GLN A 170 -9.31 -5.05 -53.77
N GLY A 171 -9.75 -4.26 -54.74
CA GLY A 171 -11.14 -3.88 -54.96
C GLY A 171 -11.54 -2.59 -54.24
N ILE A 172 -12.62 -2.00 -54.74
CA ILE A 172 -13.32 -0.85 -54.17
C ILE A 172 -14.81 -0.94 -54.55
N GLU A 173 -15.68 -0.53 -53.62
CA GLU A 173 -17.10 -0.32 -53.91
C GLU A 173 -17.52 1.03 -53.34
N VAL A 174 -18.14 1.85 -54.17
CA VAL A 174 -18.70 3.16 -53.79
C VAL A 174 -20.19 3.18 -54.13
N ARG A 175 -21.03 3.42 -53.15
CA ARG A 175 -22.48 3.54 -53.27
C ARG A 175 -22.89 5.00 -53.15
N PHE A 176 -23.69 5.51 -54.06
CA PHE A 176 -24.05 6.92 -54.18
C PHE A 176 -25.49 7.26 -53.76
N ARG A 177 -26.17 6.42 -53.00
CA ARG A 177 -27.56 6.64 -52.62
C ARG A 177 -27.76 7.95 -51.86
N HIS A 178 -28.86 8.63 -52.08
CA HIS A 178 -29.11 10.05 -51.78
C HIS A 178 -28.82 10.53 -50.36
N ASN A 179 -28.92 9.71 -49.35
CA ASN A 179 -28.57 10.10 -47.94
C ASN A 179 -27.56 9.18 -47.26
N GLN A 180 -27.07 8.22 -47.99
CA GLN A 180 -26.17 7.21 -47.46
C GLN A 180 -25.08 6.94 -48.49
N GLN A 181 -23.99 7.69 -48.38
CA GLN A 181 -22.84 7.43 -49.27
C GLN A 181 -21.87 6.50 -48.55
N GLN A 182 -21.37 5.35 -49.17
CA GLN A 182 -20.49 4.34 -48.62
C GLN A 182 -19.31 4.06 -49.46
N LEU A 183 -18.18 4.00 -48.88
CA LEU A 183 -16.98 3.47 -49.48
C LEU A 183 -16.57 2.20 -48.74
N VAL A 184 -16.39 1.16 -49.49
CA VAL A 184 -15.90 -0.12 -49.02
C VAL A 184 -14.60 -0.45 -49.74
N LEU A 185 -13.55 -0.72 -49.00
CA LEU A 185 -12.31 -1.31 -49.45
C LEU A 185 -12.30 -2.77 -48.96
N PRO A 186 -12.62 -3.75 -49.81
CA PRO A 186 -13.00 -5.07 -49.30
C PRO A 186 -11.83 -5.96 -48.88
N ARG A 187 -10.62 -5.73 -49.41
CA ARG A 187 -9.46 -6.61 -49.13
C ARG A 187 -8.13 -5.86 -49.21
N ALA A 188 -7.15 -6.31 -48.39
CA ALA A 188 -5.75 -5.91 -48.48
C ALA A 188 -5.53 -4.40 -48.47
N VAL A 189 -6.15 -3.72 -47.49
CA VAL A 189 -6.11 -2.26 -47.38
C VAL A 189 -4.78 -1.80 -46.82
N ARG A 190 -4.12 -0.88 -47.54
CA ARG A 190 -2.94 -0.17 -47.09
C ARG A 190 -3.13 1.31 -47.32
N LEU A 191 -2.90 2.09 -46.24
CA LEU A 191 -3.00 3.55 -46.23
C LEU A 191 -1.67 4.15 -45.79
N ARG A 192 -1.22 5.19 -46.46
CA ARG A 192 -0.03 5.96 -46.10
C ARG A 192 -0.37 7.43 -46.14
N PHE A 193 0.05 8.19 -45.12
CA PHE A 193 -0.18 9.62 -45.10
C PHE A 193 0.94 10.35 -44.34
N ALA A 194 1.25 11.56 -44.79
CA ALA A 194 2.24 12.45 -44.22
C ALA A 194 1.57 13.80 -43.97
N PRO A 195 0.94 13.97 -42.81
CA PRO A 195 0.20 15.19 -42.50
C PRO A 195 1.14 16.35 -42.28
N LYS A 196 1.30 17.21 -43.26
CA LYS A 196 2.11 18.46 -43.17
C LYS A 196 1.52 19.46 -42.16
N GLU A 197 0.24 19.36 -41.86
CA GLU A 197 -0.51 20.30 -41.03
C GLU A 197 -0.53 19.95 -39.54
N PHE A 198 -0.12 18.73 -39.17
CA PHE A 198 -0.36 18.19 -37.82
C PHE A 198 0.88 17.68 -37.08
N THR A 199 2.07 17.73 -37.67
CA THR A 199 3.30 17.30 -37.01
C THR A 199 4.36 18.38 -37.11
N ALA A 200 5.06 18.63 -35.99
CA ALA A 200 6.25 19.46 -35.96
C ALA A 200 7.40 18.85 -36.80
N ASP A 201 7.31 17.60 -37.20
CA ASP A 201 8.27 16.88 -38.01
C ASP A 201 7.57 16.32 -39.27
N PRO A 202 7.73 17.00 -40.43
CA PRO A 202 7.09 16.59 -41.69
C PRO A 202 7.63 15.26 -42.28
N THR A 203 8.71 14.71 -41.70
CA THR A 203 9.31 13.45 -42.17
C THR A 203 8.62 12.21 -41.62
N VAL A 204 7.75 12.34 -40.61
CA VAL A 204 7.07 11.21 -39.98
C VAL A 204 5.85 10.79 -40.78
N THR A 205 5.95 9.63 -41.43
CA THR A 205 4.87 9.01 -42.21
C THR A 205 4.10 8.03 -41.33
N TRP A 206 2.78 8.01 -41.54
CA TRP A 206 1.86 7.06 -40.95
C TRP A 206 1.52 5.94 -41.95
N THR A 207 1.42 4.73 -41.44
CA THR A 207 0.92 3.59 -42.22
C THR A 207 -0.19 2.91 -41.44
N ALA A 208 -1.28 2.58 -42.13
CA ALA A 208 -2.35 1.74 -41.61
C ALA A 208 -2.55 0.56 -42.55
N HIS A 209 -2.72 -0.63 -42.01
CA HIS A 209 -3.02 -1.88 -42.69
C HIS A 209 -4.28 -2.48 -42.07
N ALA A 210 -5.13 -3.06 -42.92
CA ALA A 210 -6.32 -3.80 -42.50
C ALA A 210 -6.72 -4.80 -43.59
N GLU A 211 -7.50 -5.80 -43.26
CA GLU A 211 -8.10 -6.67 -44.27
C GLU A 211 -9.15 -5.92 -45.07
N ALA A 212 -10.01 -5.16 -44.39
CA ALA A 212 -11.04 -4.34 -45.03
C ALA A 212 -11.18 -2.97 -44.32
N ALA A 213 -11.73 -1.98 -45.10
CA ALA A 213 -12.10 -0.68 -44.56
C ALA A 213 -13.48 -0.25 -45.04
N PHE A 214 -14.22 0.41 -44.15
CA PHE A 214 -15.56 0.93 -44.37
C PHE A 214 -15.61 2.39 -43.97
N PHE A 215 -16.26 3.22 -44.76
CA PHE A 215 -16.40 4.65 -44.49
C PHE A 215 -17.84 5.07 -44.72
N GLU A 216 -18.36 5.88 -43.80
CA GLU A 216 -19.74 6.32 -43.78
C GLU A 216 -19.82 7.84 -43.70
N LYS A 217 -20.78 8.46 -44.40
CA LYS A 217 -21.00 9.91 -44.37
C LYS A 217 -22.10 10.33 -43.38
N ALA A 218 -23.01 9.43 -43.07
CA ALA A 218 -24.11 9.68 -42.14
C ALA A 218 -24.42 8.40 -41.32
N PRO A 219 -23.89 8.24 -40.11
CA PRO A 219 -22.98 9.15 -39.40
C PRO A 219 -21.57 9.22 -40.04
N LEU A 220 -20.86 10.30 -39.81
CA LEU A 220 -19.46 10.40 -40.28
C LEU A 220 -18.58 9.48 -39.44
N ALA A 221 -18.31 8.30 -39.99
CA ALA A 221 -17.54 7.26 -39.32
C ALA A 221 -16.67 6.46 -40.29
N PHE A 222 -15.60 5.89 -39.80
CA PHE A 222 -14.81 4.90 -40.51
C PHE A 222 -14.58 3.67 -39.64
N GLN A 223 -14.32 2.56 -40.32
CA GLN A 223 -14.02 1.30 -39.66
C GLN A 223 -12.93 0.57 -40.43
N LEU A 224 -11.92 0.07 -39.74
CA LEU A 224 -10.90 -0.84 -40.23
C LEU A 224 -11.14 -2.19 -39.55
N VAL A 225 -11.10 -3.28 -40.31
CA VAL A 225 -11.42 -4.62 -39.81
C VAL A 225 -10.38 -5.61 -40.31
N GLY A 226 -10.00 -6.53 -39.46
CA GLY A 226 -9.08 -7.64 -39.72
C GLY A 226 -7.62 -7.22 -39.69
N ASP A 227 -6.86 -7.77 -38.72
CA ASP A 227 -5.43 -7.54 -38.47
C ASP A 227 -5.02 -6.06 -38.63
N VAL A 228 -5.79 -5.18 -38.00
CA VAL A 228 -5.55 -3.73 -38.07
C VAL A 228 -4.22 -3.40 -37.43
N ARG A 229 -3.34 -2.75 -38.18
CA ARG A 229 -2.03 -2.29 -37.72
C ARG A 229 -1.82 -0.85 -38.12
N ILE A 230 -1.49 -0.02 -37.16
CA ILE A 230 -1.16 1.38 -37.38
C ILE A 230 0.22 1.66 -36.84
N ARG A 231 1.09 2.19 -37.68
CA ARG A 231 2.48 2.50 -37.33
C ARG A 231 2.82 3.94 -37.57
N ARG A 232 3.60 4.50 -36.64
CA ARG A 232 4.25 5.79 -36.75
C ARG A 232 5.62 5.75 -36.08
N GLY A 233 6.67 5.74 -36.87
CA GLY A 233 8.02 5.62 -36.31
C GLY A 233 8.16 4.38 -35.42
N ALA A 234 8.38 4.58 -34.13
CA ALA A 234 8.54 3.52 -33.14
C ALA A 234 7.23 3.17 -32.38
N GLU A 235 6.11 3.69 -32.80
CA GLU A 235 4.78 3.42 -32.22
C GLU A 235 4.01 2.44 -33.11
N ASP A 236 3.40 1.43 -32.52
CA ASP A 236 2.64 0.36 -33.18
C ASP A 236 1.35 0.10 -32.41
N LEU A 237 0.19 0.29 -33.05
CA LEU A 237 -1.13 -0.10 -32.53
C LEU A 237 -1.65 -1.27 -33.35
N ARG A 238 -2.13 -2.31 -32.70
CA ARG A 238 -2.78 -3.47 -33.30
C ARG A 238 -4.12 -3.73 -32.65
N ALA A 239 -5.09 -4.16 -33.46
CA ALA A 239 -6.42 -4.56 -33.02
C ALA A 239 -7.09 -5.40 -34.13
N ASP A 240 -8.16 -6.12 -33.79
CA ASP A 240 -8.96 -6.82 -34.80
C ASP A 240 -9.89 -5.82 -35.51
N ARG A 241 -10.31 -4.78 -34.85
CA ARG A 241 -11.20 -3.74 -35.37
C ARG A 241 -10.84 -2.38 -34.78
N LEU A 242 -10.92 -1.34 -35.62
CA LEU A 242 -10.81 0.04 -35.26
C LEU A 242 -12.00 0.82 -35.83
N GLU A 243 -12.69 1.59 -35.01
CA GLU A 243 -13.79 2.47 -35.40
C GLU A 243 -13.47 3.92 -34.98
N GLY A 244 -13.68 4.85 -35.93
CA GLY A 244 -13.53 6.29 -35.63
C GLY A 244 -14.80 7.04 -35.98
N ARG A 245 -15.23 7.93 -35.12
CA ARG A 245 -16.36 8.85 -35.30
C ARG A 245 -15.89 10.27 -35.43
N LEU A 246 -16.45 10.98 -36.41
CA LEU A 246 -16.04 12.33 -36.77
C LEU A 246 -17.21 13.32 -36.53
N ASP A 247 -16.89 14.57 -36.29
CA ASP A 247 -17.90 15.65 -36.27
C ASP A 247 -18.16 16.20 -37.68
N ARG A 248 -19.06 17.21 -37.79
CA ARG A 248 -19.45 17.81 -39.05
C ARG A 248 -18.30 18.55 -39.75
N GLU A 249 -17.30 18.98 -39.00
CA GLU A 249 -16.07 19.59 -39.49
C GLU A 249 -14.98 18.53 -39.77
N TYR A 250 -15.38 17.25 -39.72
CA TYR A 250 -14.51 16.10 -39.99
C TYR A 250 -13.35 15.90 -39.02
N ARG A 251 -13.49 16.36 -37.79
CA ARG A 251 -12.52 16.14 -36.72
C ARG A 251 -12.88 14.87 -35.96
N LEU A 252 -11.88 14.07 -35.63
CA LEU A 252 -12.09 12.84 -34.86
C LEU A 252 -12.55 13.19 -33.45
N ARG A 253 -13.66 12.59 -33.02
CA ARG A 253 -14.22 12.77 -31.66
C ARG A 253 -14.02 11.54 -30.80
N GLU A 254 -14.10 10.40 -31.42
CA GLU A 254 -14.02 9.11 -30.74
C GLU A 254 -13.25 8.13 -31.62
N LEU A 255 -12.35 7.37 -30.99
CA LEU A 255 -11.64 6.27 -31.59
C LEU A 255 -11.78 5.05 -30.69
N ALA A 256 -12.36 3.96 -31.19
CA ALA A 256 -12.51 2.70 -30.51
C ALA A 256 -11.68 1.63 -31.22
N ALA A 257 -10.83 0.91 -30.46
CA ALA A 257 -10.13 -0.27 -30.94
C ALA A 257 -10.65 -1.48 -30.15
N GLU A 258 -10.92 -2.58 -30.82
CA GLU A 258 -11.51 -3.79 -30.24
C GLU A 258 -10.78 -5.04 -30.75
N GLY A 259 -10.72 -6.07 -29.90
CA GLY A 259 -10.13 -7.36 -30.19
C GLY A 259 -8.60 -7.34 -30.13
N GLY A 260 -8.04 -7.95 -29.09
CA GLY A 260 -6.60 -8.13 -28.93
C GLY A 260 -5.77 -6.85 -29.03
N VAL A 261 -6.30 -5.73 -28.52
CA VAL A 261 -5.66 -4.41 -28.65
C VAL A 261 -4.28 -4.44 -28.01
N ARG A 262 -3.27 -4.04 -28.80
CA ARG A 262 -1.87 -3.88 -28.33
C ARG A 262 -1.33 -2.55 -28.80
N LEU A 263 -0.91 -1.72 -27.86
CA LEU A 263 -0.23 -0.46 -28.14
C LEU A 263 1.19 -0.55 -27.62
N HIS A 264 2.15 -0.43 -28.53
CA HIS A 264 3.57 -0.37 -28.20
C HIS A 264 4.10 1.03 -28.52
N SER A 265 4.82 1.62 -27.58
CA SER A 265 5.43 2.94 -27.74
C SER A 265 6.87 2.93 -27.24
N ARG A 266 7.78 3.47 -28.02
CA ARG A 266 9.19 3.61 -27.67
C ARG A 266 9.64 5.05 -27.85
N THR A 267 10.04 5.68 -26.75
CA THR A 267 10.64 7.01 -26.74
C THR A 267 12.11 6.92 -26.30
N ALA A 268 12.84 8.02 -26.35
CA ALA A 268 14.22 8.06 -25.87
C ALA A 268 14.36 7.74 -24.35
N ARG A 269 13.26 7.85 -23.59
CA ARG A 269 13.26 7.70 -22.11
C ARG A 269 12.38 6.59 -21.59
N THR A 270 11.44 6.09 -22.38
CA THR A 270 10.42 5.11 -21.93
C THR A 270 10.10 4.14 -23.05
N ILE A 271 10.01 2.87 -22.71
CA ILE A 271 9.44 1.81 -23.54
C ILE A 271 8.18 1.36 -22.82
N GLY A 272 7.05 1.37 -23.51
CA GLY A 272 5.76 1.00 -22.94
C GLY A 272 4.98 0.06 -23.86
N GLU A 273 4.24 -0.85 -23.28
CA GLU A 273 3.30 -1.76 -23.90
C GLU A 273 1.99 -1.75 -23.10
N ILE A 274 0.87 -1.65 -23.81
CA ILE A 274 -0.47 -1.77 -23.22
C ILE A 274 -1.24 -2.80 -24.03
N THR A 275 -1.85 -3.75 -23.35
CA THR A 275 -2.78 -4.71 -23.96
C THR A 275 -4.14 -4.60 -23.27
N SER A 276 -5.22 -4.74 -24.06
CA SER A 276 -6.60 -4.74 -23.56
C SER A 276 -7.51 -5.43 -24.58
N GLU A 277 -8.73 -5.71 -24.21
CA GLU A 277 -9.75 -6.21 -25.16
C GLU A 277 -10.36 -5.05 -25.94
N ARG A 278 -10.48 -3.88 -25.30
CA ARG A 278 -11.04 -2.67 -25.89
C ARG A 278 -10.31 -1.43 -25.41
N LEU A 279 -10.05 -0.50 -26.33
CA LEU A 279 -9.50 0.83 -26.04
C LEU A 279 -10.41 1.89 -26.67
N LEU A 280 -10.93 2.80 -25.85
CA LEU A 280 -11.72 3.94 -26.29
C LEU A 280 -10.97 5.23 -26.00
N LEU A 281 -10.82 6.08 -27.00
CA LEU A 281 -10.22 7.41 -26.87
C LEU A 281 -11.25 8.47 -27.27
N LEU A 282 -11.49 9.41 -26.37
CA LEU A 282 -12.30 10.61 -26.62
C LEU A 282 -11.38 11.81 -26.83
N LEU A 283 -11.71 12.63 -27.84
CA LEU A 283 -10.92 13.79 -28.25
C LEU A 283 -11.72 15.08 -28.09
N THR A 284 -11.01 16.15 -27.75
CA THR A 284 -11.57 17.51 -27.71
C THR A 284 -11.79 18.07 -29.14
N GLU A 285 -12.38 19.26 -29.24
CA GLU A 285 -12.50 19.99 -30.51
C GLU A 285 -11.16 20.36 -31.13
N ARG A 286 -10.12 20.48 -30.31
CA ARG A 286 -8.75 20.77 -30.77
C ARG A 286 -7.98 19.50 -31.16
N GLN A 287 -8.66 18.35 -31.21
CA GLN A 287 -8.07 17.03 -31.51
C GLN A 287 -7.08 16.56 -30.43
N ASP A 288 -7.21 17.08 -29.22
CA ASP A 288 -6.44 16.67 -28.07
C ASP A 288 -7.16 15.53 -27.35
N PRO A 289 -6.50 14.50 -26.84
CA PRO A 289 -7.14 13.50 -26.00
C PRO A 289 -7.70 14.15 -24.75
N ALA A 290 -8.97 13.88 -24.48
CA ALA A 290 -9.66 14.24 -23.27
C ALA A 290 -9.67 13.09 -22.29
N ARG A 291 -9.93 11.87 -22.81
CA ARG A 291 -10.07 10.67 -22.00
C ARG A 291 -9.68 9.44 -22.80
N ALA A 292 -8.93 8.53 -22.15
CA ALA A 292 -8.67 7.19 -22.67
C ALA A 292 -9.22 6.15 -21.69
N LEU A 293 -9.91 5.14 -22.20
CA LEU A 293 -10.52 4.07 -21.44
C LEU A 293 -10.12 2.73 -22.03
N ALA A 294 -9.34 1.93 -21.30
CA ALA A 294 -9.01 0.55 -21.64
C ALA A 294 -9.85 -0.40 -20.79
N LEU A 295 -10.42 -1.42 -21.42
CA LEU A 295 -11.35 -2.38 -20.80
C LEU A 295 -10.95 -3.81 -21.17
N GLY A 296 -11.21 -4.73 -20.23
CA GLY A 296 -11.02 -6.16 -20.39
C GLY A 296 -9.55 -6.55 -20.30
N SER A 297 -9.17 -7.24 -19.24
CA SER A 297 -7.83 -7.82 -19.01
C SER A 297 -6.68 -6.87 -19.35
N VAL A 298 -6.78 -5.61 -18.88
CA VAL A 298 -5.78 -4.57 -19.18
C VAL A 298 -4.46 -4.95 -18.52
N PHE A 299 -3.44 -5.08 -19.34
CA PHE A 299 -2.05 -5.20 -18.90
C PHE A 299 -1.24 -4.06 -19.48
N ALA A 300 -0.58 -3.29 -18.61
CA ALA A 300 0.33 -2.22 -19.02
C ALA A 300 1.70 -2.46 -18.41
N ARG A 301 2.73 -2.42 -19.22
CA ARG A 301 4.14 -2.51 -18.80
C ARG A 301 4.89 -1.32 -19.37
N TRP A 302 5.65 -0.66 -18.53
CA TRP A 302 6.55 0.41 -19.00
C TRP A 302 7.87 0.38 -18.24
N ARG A 303 8.93 0.69 -18.96
CA ARG A 303 10.29 0.78 -18.43
C ARG A 303 10.84 2.19 -18.66
N ASN A 304 11.39 2.76 -17.63
CA ASN A 304 12.06 4.06 -17.64
C ASN A 304 13.36 4.00 -16.81
N ARG A 305 13.98 5.15 -16.54
CA ARG A 305 15.21 5.22 -15.71
C ARG A 305 15.00 4.75 -14.26
N MET A 306 13.77 4.72 -13.77
CA MET A 306 13.41 4.33 -12.41
C MET A 306 13.15 2.82 -12.28
N GLY A 307 13.13 2.09 -13.41
CA GLY A 307 12.88 0.67 -13.44
C GLY A 307 11.71 0.27 -14.32
N GLU A 308 11.22 -0.92 -14.09
CA GLU A 308 10.07 -1.51 -14.79
C GLU A 308 8.83 -1.49 -13.90
N GLN A 309 7.70 -1.08 -14.47
CA GLN A 309 6.41 -1.06 -13.81
C GLN A 309 5.42 -1.92 -14.59
N GLU A 310 4.61 -2.70 -13.89
CA GLU A 310 3.53 -3.50 -14.45
C GLU A 310 2.21 -3.17 -13.74
N LEU A 311 1.17 -2.91 -14.52
CA LEU A 311 -0.20 -2.72 -14.03
C LEU A 311 -1.10 -3.79 -14.65
N ARG A 312 -1.93 -4.42 -13.83
CA ARG A 312 -2.99 -5.33 -14.25
C ARG A 312 -4.32 -4.89 -13.65
N SER A 313 -5.32 -4.71 -14.48
CA SER A 313 -6.64 -4.25 -14.06
C SER A 313 -7.70 -4.63 -15.10
N PRO A 314 -8.96 -4.89 -14.73
CA PRO A 314 -10.04 -5.04 -15.69
C PRO A 314 -10.39 -3.74 -16.43
N ARG A 315 -10.11 -2.59 -15.80
CA ARG A 315 -10.42 -1.28 -16.37
C ARG A 315 -9.33 -0.26 -15.97
N VAL A 316 -8.90 0.52 -16.96
CA VAL A 316 -8.00 1.65 -16.76
C VAL A 316 -8.56 2.86 -17.49
N GLU A 317 -8.68 3.97 -16.79
CA GLU A 317 -9.16 5.24 -17.32
C GLU A 317 -8.13 6.32 -17.08
N ILE A 318 -7.79 7.10 -18.11
CA ILE A 318 -6.85 8.23 -18.03
C ILE A 318 -7.59 9.47 -18.51
N THR A 319 -7.59 10.52 -17.72
CA THR A 319 -8.05 11.85 -18.11
C THR A 319 -6.86 12.75 -18.39
N PHE A 320 -7.02 13.64 -19.34
CA PHE A 320 -5.96 14.54 -19.78
C PHE A 320 -6.37 16.00 -19.62
N ALA A 321 -5.37 16.86 -19.39
CA ALA A 321 -5.53 18.30 -19.37
C ALA A 321 -4.64 18.96 -20.44
N ALA A 322 -5.18 19.97 -21.13
CA ALA A 322 -4.43 20.75 -22.11
C ALA A 322 -3.55 21.79 -21.38
N ARG A 323 -2.28 21.81 -21.71
CA ARG A 323 -1.28 22.73 -21.17
C ARG A 323 -0.65 23.52 -22.31
N GLY A 324 -1.27 24.61 -22.70
CA GLY A 324 -0.84 25.37 -23.88
C GLY A 324 -0.84 24.48 -25.13
N ARG A 325 0.35 24.11 -25.63
CA ARG A 325 0.54 23.16 -26.76
C ARG A 325 0.83 21.73 -26.31
N GLU A 326 1.04 21.50 -25.03
CA GLU A 326 1.32 20.16 -24.47
C GLU A 326 0.07 19.59 -23.80
N ILE A 327 -0.05 18.28 -23.78
CA ILE A 327 -1.11 17.56 -23.07
C ILE A 327 -0.44 16.62 -22.11
N ALA A 328 -0.90 16.70 -20.86
CA ALA A 328 -0.43 15.88 -19.77
C ALA A 328 -1.58 15.07 -19.16
N PRO A 329 -1.33 13.90 -18.60
CA PRO A 329 -2.34 13.20 -17.80
C PRO A 329 -2.69 14.07 -16.58
N ARG A 330 -3.96 14.15 -16.25
CA ARG A 330 -4.50 14.79 -15.04
C ARG A 330 -4.74 13.74 -13.96
N SER A 331 -5.34 12.61 -14.36
CA SER A 331 -5.54 11.46 -13.48
C SER A 331 -5.47 10.16 -14.28
N ALA A 332 -5.03 9.09 -13.62
CA ALA A 332 -5.13 7.72 -14.10
C ALA A 332 -5.80 6.88 -13.02
N ARG A 333 -6.86 6.18 -13.37
CA ARG A 333 -7.64 5.35 -12.46
C ARG A 333 -7.75 3.93 -12.99
N ALA A 334 -7.42 2.96 -12.16
CA ALA A 334 -7.59 1.55 -12.42
C ALA A 334 -8.60 0.99 -11.42
N ASP A 335 -9.62 0.30 -11.90
CA ASP A 335 -10.71 -0.25 -11.09
C ASP A 335 -11.00 -1.71 -11.46
N GLY A 336 -11.42 -2.50 -10.46
CA GLY A 336 -11.88 -3.87 -10.67
C GLY A 336 -11.90 -4.68 -9.40
N GLU A 337 -12.20 -5.97 -9.49
CA GLU A 337 -12.14 -6.87 -8.33
C GLU A 337 -10.73 -6.95 -7.76
N ARG A 338 -9.72 -6.87 -8.64
CA ARG A 338 -8.30 -6.85 -8.26
C ARG A 338 -7.49 -6.02 -9.25
N VAL A 339 -6.90 -4.96 -8.76
CA VAL A 339 -5.90 -4.14 -9.44
C VAL A 339 -4.55 -4.48 -8.83
N SER A 340 -3.56 -4.81 -9.66
CA SER A 340 -2.20 -5.12 -9.19
C SER A 340 -1.20 -4.20 -9.87
N LEU A 341 -0.41 -3.48 -9.08
CA LEU A 341 0.69 -2.63 -9.54
C LEU A 341 1.99 -3.17 -8.97
N ALA A 342 2.91 -3.60 -9.84
CA ALA A 342 4.24 -4.07 -9.47
C ALA A 342 5.30 -3.05 -9.91
N LEU A 343 6.23 -2.76 -9.02
CA LEU A 343 7.34 -1.83 -9.23
C LEU A 343 8.66 -2.56 -9.04
N ARG A 344 9.47 -2.67 -10.10
CA ARG A 344 10.83 -3.25 -10.07
C ARG A 344 11.85 -2.16 -10.26
N GLY A 345 12.70 -1.92 -9.28
CA GLY A 345 13.74 -0.88 -9.34
C GLY A 345 14.80 -1.18 -10.42
N GLY A 346 15.27 -0.14 -11.11
CA GLY A 346 16.30 -0.24 -12.14
C GLY A 346 17.66 0.21 -11.62
N SER A 347 18.43 -0.64 -10.92
CA SER A 347 19.87 -0.43 -10.77
C SER A 347 20.62 -1.73 -11.08
N SER A 348 21.72 -1.60 -11.80
CA SER A 348 22.63 -2.66 -12.18
C SER A 348 23.10 -3.50 -10.99
N ASP A 349 23.27 -4.77 -11.20
CA ASP A 349 23.81 -5.82 -10.32
C ASP A 349 22.82 -6.45 -9.33
N SER A 350 22.12 -7.45 -9.85
CA SER A 350 21.23 -8.41 -9.19
C SER A 350 19.73 -8.08 -9.23
N ALA A 351 18.88 -9.14 -9.37
CA ALA A 351 17.44 -9.03 -9.62
C ALA A 351 16.71 -8.08 -8.64
N PRO A 352 15.99 -7.07 -9.15
CA PRO A 352 15.38 -6.04 -8.31
C PRO A 352 14.26 -6.61 -7.42
N ALA A 353 14.26 -6.20 -6.16
CA ALA A 353 13.17 -6.51 -5.24
C ALA A 353 11.87 -5.87 -5.72
N GLU A 354 10.84 -6.67 -5.97
CA GLU A 354 9.55 -6.23 -6.49
C GLU A 354 8.68 -5.69 -5.34
N LYS A 355 8.27 -4.42 -5.42
CA LYS A 355 7.23 -3.85 -4.56
C LYS A 355 5.88 -4.08 -5.25
N ARG A 356 4.89 -4.58 -4.54
CA ARG A 356 3.58 -4.89 -5.09
C ARG A 356 2.47 -4.21 -4.29
N LEU A 357 1.60 -3.50 -5.00
CA LEU A 357 0.36 -2.93 -4.48
C LEU A 357 -0.83 -3.67 -5.11
N GLU A 358 -1.73 -4.18 -4.30
CA GLU A 358 -3.00 -4.75 -4.72
C GLU A 358 -4.14 -4.00 -4.05
N ALA A 359 -5.23 -3.73 -4.79
CA ALA A 359 -6.41 -3.03 -4.31
C ALA A 359 -7.60 -3.28 -5.26
N ARG A 360 -8.80 -2.83 -4.93
CA ARG A 360 -9.94 -2.79 -5.88
C ARG A 360 -9.89 -1.55 -6.77
N GLY A 361 -9.38 -0.44 -6.27
CA GLY A 361 -9.19 0.79 -7.02
C GLY A 361 -7.83 1.41 -6.74
N VAL A 362 -7.18 1.91 -7.79
CA VAL A 362 -5.94 2.68 -7.70
C VAL A 362 -6.09 3.93 -8.55
N GLU A 363 -5.90 5.10 -7.96
CA GLU A 363 -5.94 6.39 -8.64
C GLU A 363 -4.60 7.11 -8.48
N VAL A 364 -4.06 7.61 -9.58
CA VAL A 364 -2.85 8.44 -9.62
C VAL A 364 -3.23 9.84 -10.08
N LEU A 365 -2.92 10.85 -9.30
CA LEU A 365 -3.14 12.25 -9.60
C LEU A 365 -1.83 12.91 -10.04
N PHE A 366 -1.90 13.69 -11.11
CA PHE A 366 -0.75 14.34 -11.72
C PHE A 366 -0.84 15.87 -11.58
N ARG A 367 0.30 16.50 -11.38
CA ARG A 367 0.39 17.98 -11.35
C ARG A 367 0.17 18.55 -12.74
N GLU A 368 -0.70 19.53 -12.85
CA GLU A 368 -0.98 20.19 -14.13
C GLU A 368 0.26 20.90 -14.71
N GLU A 369 1.17 21.40 -13.86
CA GLU A 369 2.35 22.17 -14.29
C GLU A 369 3.50 21.28 -14.79
N THR A 370 3.70 20.10 -14.25
CA THR A 370 4.85 19.25 -14.58
C THR A 370 4.47 17.94 -15.26
N GLY A 371 3.21 17.51 -15.12
CA GLY A 371 2.76 16.17 -15.52
C GLY A 371 3.35 15.04 -14.65
N ALA A 372 3.96 15.39 -13.51
CA ALA A 372 4.49 14.40 -12.57
C ALA A 372 3.42 13.92 -11.59
N PRO A 373 3.42 12.63 -11.22
CA PRO A 373 2.51 12.13 -10.20
C PRO A 373 2.86 12.78 -8.86
N TYR A 374 1.85 13.23 -8.12
CA TYR A 374 2.04 13.81 -6.79
C TYR A 374 1.26 13.07 -5.69
N ARG A 375 0.26 12.29 -6.07
CA ARG A 375 -0.57 11.54 -5.13
C ARG A 375 -1.03 10.23 -5.75
N VAL A 376 -0.95 9.16 -4.97
CA VAL A 376 -1.47 7.83 -5.32
C VAL A 376 -2.47 7.44 -4.24
N ARG A 377 -3.69 7.09 -4.63
CA ARG A 377 -4.73 6.58 -3.74
C ARG A 377 -5.05 5.15 -4.11
N ALA A 378 -5.17 4.30 -3.12
CA ALA A 378 -5.63 2.92 -3.27
C ALA A 378 -6.83 2.71 -2.35
N SER A 379 -7.84 2.00 -2.81
CA SER A 379 -9.07 1.76 -2.07
C SER A 379 -9.60 0.34 -2.28
N GLY A 380 -10.20 -0.20 -1.23
CA GLY A 380 -10.80 -1.53 -1.20
C GLY A 380 -9.77 -2.65 -1.12
N ASP A 381 -9.67 -3.30 0.06
CA ASP A 381 -8.79 -4.44 0.34
C ASP A 381 -7.32 -4.18 -0.08
N VAL A 382 -6.81 -3.02 0.30
CA VAL A 382 -5.44 -2.59 -0.05
C VAL A 382 -4.42 -3.51 0.61
N GLN A 383 -3.51 -4.06 -0.17
CA GLN A 383 -2.35 -4.81 0.28
C GLN A 383 -1.09 -4.27 -0.38
N LEU A 384 -0.14 -3.78 0.43
CA LEU A 384 1.17 -3.32 -0.02
C LEU A 384 2.25 -4.28 0.50
N GLU A 385 2.99 -4.89 -0.41
CA GLU A 385 4.14 -5.74 -0.11
C GLU A 385 5.45 -4.99 -0.38
N LEU A 386 6.27 -4.90 0.64
CA LEU A 386 7.59 -4.27 0.60
C LEU A 386 8.65 -5.35 0.87
N PRO A 387 9.48 -5.67 -0.12
CA PRO A 387 10.57 -6.62 0.05
C PRO A 387 11.65 -6.05 0.99
N PRO A 388 12.52 -6.91 1.54
CA PRO A 388 13.64 -6.48 2.36
C PRO A 388 14.60 -5.57 1.59
N PRO A 389 15.09 -4.47 2.20
CA PRO A 389 16.12 -3.64 1.62
C PRO A 389 17.45 -4.41 1.56
N ARG A 390 18.21 -4.23 0.48
CA ARG A 390 19.45 -4.99 0.22
C ARG A 390 20.66 -4.53 1.03
N SER A 391 20.60 -3.33 1.58
CA SER A 391 21.75 -2.66 2.21
C SER A 391 21.85 -2.86 3.71
N THR A 392 20.86 -3.48 4.36
CA THR A 392 20.85 -3.65 5.81
C THR A 392 20.90 -5.12 6.21
N SER A 393 21.64 -5.42 7.27
CA SER A 393 21.74 -6.74 7.89
C SER A 393 20.43 -7.30 8.43
N SER A 394 19.36 -6.50 8.45
CA SER A 394 18.01 -6.91 8.82
C SER A 394 17.12 -6.96 7.58
N ALA A 395 17.17 -8.07 6.87
CA ALA A 395 16.26 -8.31 5.75
C ALA A 395 14.85 -8.67 6.27
N GLU A 396 13.92 -7.72 6.22
CA GLU A 396 12.54 -7.89 6.69
C GLU A 396 11.55 -7.68 5.56
N LYS A 397 10.68 -8.67 5.30
CA LYS A 397 9.52 -8.49 4.43
C LYS A 397 8.43 -7.80 5.23
N LYS A 398 7.83 -6.73 4.66
CA LYS A 398 6.73 -5.97 5.27
C LYS A 398 5.50 -6.07 4.39
N THR A 399 4.36 -6.39 4.99
CA THR A 399 3.06 -6.40 4.34
C THR A 399 2.11 -5.48 5.09
N ILE A 400 1.54 -4.50 4.40
CA ILE A 400 0.58 -3.54 4.97
C ILE A 400 -0.77 -3.82 4.33
N ARG A 401 -1.80 -4.02 5.15
CA ARG A 401 -3.20 -4.15 4.71
C ARG A 401 -4.04 -3.04 5.32
N ALA A 402 -4.98 -2.50 4.53
CA ALA A 402 -5.89 -1.44 4.94
C ALA A 402 -7.13 -1.41 4.03
N GLN A 403 -8.15 -0.64 4.38
CA GLN A 403 -9.27 -0.37 3.47
C GLN A 403 -8.90 0.70 2.45
N GLU A 404 -8.15 1.70 2.87
CA GLU A 404 -7.68 2.80 2.04
C GLU A 404 -6.21 3.10 2.32
N ALA A 405 -5.48 3.52 1.28
CA ALA A 405 -4.12 4.02 1.41
C ALA A 405 -3.89 5.21 0.47
N GLU A 406 -3.14 6.18 0.95
CA GLU A 406 -2.73 7.37 0.18
C GLU A 406 -1.23 7.57 0.33
N LEU A 407 -0.55 7.84 -0.80
CA LEU A 407 0.86 8.18 -0.85
C LEU A 407 1.02 9.57 -1.47
N GLU A 408 1.74 10.45 -0.81
CA GLU A 408 2.15 11.75 -1.34
C GLU A 408 3.58 11.68 -1.85
N LEU A 409 3.81 12.29 -3.02
CA LEU A 409 5.09 12.27 -3.71
C LEU A 409 5.65 13.70 -3.85
N GLU A 410 6.96 13.82 -3.89
CA GLU A 410 7.65 15.08 -4.10
C GLU A 410 7.32 15.70 -5.48
N ALA A 411 7.47 17.02 -5.60
CA ALA A 411 7.06 17.74 -6.79
C ALA A 411 7.92 17.44 -8.03
N GLU A 412 9.22 17.29 -7.88
CA GLU A 412 10.17 17.17 -9.00
C GLU A 412 10.59 15.71 -9.26
N ARG A 413 10.53 14.88 -8.27
CA ARG A 413 10.91 13.46 -8.33
C ARG A 413 9.82 12.61 -7.68
N PRO A 414 9.47 11.44 -8.22
CA PRO A 414 8.45 10.57 -7.64
C PRO A 414 8.97 9.83 -6.39
N ARG A 415 9.39 10.59 -5.38
CA ARG A 415 9.86 10.12 -4.08
C ARG A 415 8.75 10.28 -3.05
N MET A 416 8.54 9.26 -2.23
CA MET A 416 7.53 9.29 -1.18
C MET A 416 7.94 10.27 -0.08
N THR A 417 7.01 11.11 0.35
CA THR A 417 7.16 12.01 1.49
C THR A 417 6.26 11.63 2.64
N LEU A 418 5.04 11.20 2.32
CA LEU A 418 4.03 10.84 3.30
C LEU A 418 3.22 9.65 2.80
N GLY A 419 2.94 8.69 3.68
CA GLY A 419 2.01 7.58 3.47
C GLY A 419 0.94 7.58 4.54
N ARG A 420 -0.32 7.39 4.17
CA ARG A 420 -1.45 7.19 5.06
C ARG A 420 -2.13 5.88 4.74
N ALA A 421 -2.60 5.17 5.75
CA ALA A 421 -3.46 4.02 5.58
C ALA A 421 -4.57 4.08 6.62
N GLU A 422 -5.80 3.76 6.23
CA GLU A 422 -6.99 3.88 7.07
C GLU A 422 -7.88 2.63 6.91
N GLY A 423 -8.62 2.31 7.99
CA GLY A 423 -9.54 1.18 8.05
C GLY A 423 -8.85 -0.15 8.26
N ASP A 424 -8.94 -0.68 9.49
CA ASP A 424 -8.39 -1.99 9.91
C ASP A 424 -6.94 -2.22 9.45
N VAL A 425 -6.09 -1.22 9.70
CA VAL A 425 -4.70 -1.26 9.29
C VAL A 425 -3.98 -2.41 10.00
N ARG A 426 -3.38 -3.31 9.22
CA ARG A 426 -2.57 -4.41 9.70
C ARG A 426 -1.21 -4.40 9.02
N VAL A 427 -0.18 -4.24 9.81
CA VAL A 427 1.22 -4.30 9.38
C VAL A 427 1.84 -5.60 9.87
N GLU A 428 2.31 -6.42 8.96
CA GLU A 428 3.03 -7.66 9.23
C GLU A 428 4.48 -7.51 8.83
N ILE A 429 5.38 -7.82 9.73
CA ILE A 429 6.82 -7.75 9.53
C ILE A 429 7.38 -9.15 9.74
N GLU A 430 7.92 -9.73 8.68
CA GLU A 430 8.54 -11.06 8.68
C GLU A 430 10.06 -10.89 8.62
N PRO A 431 10.77 -11.00 9.76
CA PRO A 431 12.23 -10.98 9.78
C PRO A 431 12.78 -12.32 9.24
N MET A 432 14.03 -12.34 8.79
CA MET A 432 14.69 -13.59 8.40
C MET A 432 14.92 -14.50 9.61
N GLU A 433 15.16 -13.93 10.77
CA GLU A 433 15.32 -14.65 12.03
C GLU A 433 14.43 -14.04 13.10
N GLY A 434 13.81 -14.89 13.93
CA GLY A 434 12.95 -14.46 15.01
C GLY A 434 11.45 -14.50 14.69
N PRO A 435 10.60 -14.14 15.65
CA PRO A 435 9.16 -14.22 15.51
C PRO A 435 8.60 -13.11 14.60
N LYS A 436 7.54 -13.43 13.87
CA LYS A 436 6.74 -12.49 13.10
C LYS A 436 6.17 -11.41 14.02
N ARG A 437 6.22 -10.14 13.58
CA ARG A 437 5.63 -9.00 14.25
C ARG A 437 4.37 -8.56 13.54
N VAL A 438 3.32 -8.31 14.30
CA VAL A 438 2.03 -7.85 13.78
C VAL A 438 1.59 -6.62 14.54
N LEU A 439 1.30 -5.54 13.83
CA LEU A 439 0.68 -4.33 14.37
C LEU A 439 -0.71 -4.16 13.76
N GLN A 440 -1.67 -3.81 14.60
CA GLN A 440 -3.04 -3.49 14.19
C GLN A 440 -3.41 -2.12 14.73
N SER A 441 -4.13 -1.32 13.94
CA SER A 441 -4.60 0.03 14.32
C SER A 441 -5.75 0.46 13.39
N SER A 442 -6.46 1.52 13.74
CA SER A 442 -7.46 2.10 12.84
C SER A 442 -6.83 2.90 11.72
N SER A 443 -5.68 3.54 11.98
CA SER A 443 -4.93 4.32 10.99
C SER A 443 -3.42 4.24 11.20
N LEU A 444 -2.69 4.47 10.11
CA LEU A 444 -1.23 4.56 10.06
C LEU A 444 -0.83 5.79 9.26
N LEU A 445 0.08 6.58 9.80
CA LEU A 445 0.79 7.65 9.12
C LEU A 445 2.29 7.32 9.09
N ALA A 446 2.89 7.31 7.90
CA ALA A 446 4.32 7.07 7.68
C ALA A 446 4.97 8.30 7.06
N ARG A 447 6.04 8.80 7.61
CA ARG A 447 6.88 9.86 7.02
C ARG A 447 8.16 9.26 6.49
N PHE A 448 8.58 9.71 5.33
CA PHE A 448 9.76 9.22 4.63
C PHE A 448 10.79 10.34 4.48
N ASP A 449 12.04 9.98 4.57
CA ASP A 449 13.13 10.83 4.10
C ASP A 449 13.12 10.86 2.57
N PRO A 450 13.06 12.03 1.92
CA PRO A 450 12.96 12.12 0.47
C PRO A 450 14.22 11.62 -0.27
N GLU A 451 15.41 11.69 0.35
CA GLU A 451 16.66 11.27 -0.29
C GLU A 451 16.89 9.77 -0.16
N THR A 452 16.78 9.24 1.05
CA THR A 452 17.04 7.81 1.33
C THR A 452 15.83 6.93 1.09
N GLN A 453 14.61 7.50 1.06
CA GLN A 453 13.32 6.80 1.00
C GLN A 453 13.11 5.84 2.19
N GLU A 454 13.81 6.09 3.28
CA GLU A 454 13.62 5.37 4.54
C GLU A 454 12.53 6.03 5.38
N ILE A 455 11.89 5.23 6.22
CA ILE A 455 10.86 5.72 7.13
C ILE A 455 11.55 6.47 8.28
N THR A 456 11.20 7.74 8.48
CA THR A 456 11.68 8.57 9.61
C THR A 456 10.75 8.48 10.80
N GLN A 457 9.44 8.37 10.57
CA GLN A 457 8.43 8.28 11.62
C GLN A 457 7.25 7.41 11.21
N LEU A 458 6.74 6.60 12.16
CA LEU A 458 5.47 5.89 12.03
C LEU A 458 4.54 6.29 13.18
N ILE A 459 3.29 6.58 12.87
CA ILE A 459 2.26 6.88 13.86
C ILE A 459 1.07 5.97 13.60
N HIS A 460 0.85 5.01 14.49
CA HIS A 460 -0.35 4.20 14.54
C HIS A 460 -1.36 4.83 15.49
N SER A 461 -2.61 4.92 15.12
CA SER A 461 -3.66 5.50 15.96
C SER A 461 -4.94 4.67 15.91
N GLY A 462 -5.66 4.65 17.02
CA GLY A 462 -6.91 3.92 17.23
C GLY A 462 -6.69 2.43 17.53
N GLN A 463 -6.91 2.05 18.80
CA GLN A 463 -6.87 0.66 19.29
C GLN A 463 -5.61 -0.10 18.85
N VAL A 464 -4.45 0.52 18.99
CA VAL A 464 -3.17 -0.08 18.59
C VAL A 464 -2.92 -1.37 19.36
N ARG A 465 -2.61 -2.45 18.65
CA ARG A 465 -2.22 -3.75 19.20
C ARG A 465 -0.94 -4.21 18.53
N TYR A 466 -0.01 -4.69 19.32
CA TYR A 466 1.26 -5.27 18.87
C TYR A 466 1.40 -6.70 19.35
N LEU A 467 1.93 -7.56 18.50
CA LEU A 467 2.22 -8.96 18.78
C LEU A 467 3.59 -9.34 18.20
N GLU A 468 4.46 -9.93 19.02
CA GLU A 468 5.76 -10.50 18.64
C GLU A 468 6.05 -11.73 19.50
N GLY A 469 5.86 -12.92 18.99
CA GLY A 469 5.94 -14.14 19.79
C GLY A 469 4.97 -14.13 20.96
N ASP A 470 5.48 -14.13 22.18
CA ASP A 470 4.69 -14.00 23.43
C ASP A 470 4.53 -12.52 23.89
N ARG A 471 5.30 -11.59 23.31
CA ARG A 471 5.24 -10.16 23.66
C ARG A 471 4.04 -9.52 23.01
N ARG A 472 3.34 -8.72 23.79
CA ARG A 472 2.17 -7.98 23.35
C ARG A 472 2.18 -6.58 23.90
N ALA A 473 1.59 -5.64 23.16
CA ALA A 473 1.33 -4.29 23.64
C ALA A 473 -0.03 -3.79 23.13
N GLN A 474 -0.63 -2.89 23.89
CA GLN A 474 -1.84 -2.16 23.49
C GLN A 474 -1.76 -0.71 23.94
N SER A 475 -2.33 0.19 23.13
CA SER A 475 -2.44 1.62 23.42
C SER A 475 -3.47 2.26 22.47
N GLU A 476 -3.82 3.51 22.67
CA GLU A 476 -4.61 4.27 21.68
C GLU A 476 -3.73 4.78 20.54
N GLN A 477 -2.47 5.11 20.84
CA GLN A 477 -1.51 5.58 19.85
C GLN A 477 -0.13 4.96 20.11
N ALA A 478 0.59 4.63 19.02
CA ALA A 478 1.98 4.23 19.04
C ALA A 478 2.78 5.07 18.03
N ILE A 479 3.84 5.71 18.49
CA ILE A 479 4.71 6.57 17.67
C ILE A 479 6.11 5.96 17.68
N TYR A 480 6.56 5.53 16.52
CA TYR A 480 7.94 5.08 16.31
C TYR A 480 8.73 6.20 15.63
N ASP A 481 9.88 6.51 16.19
CA ASP A 481 10.86 7.47 15.69
C ASP A 481 12.11 6.70 15.26
N ALA A 482 12.46 6.77 14.00
CA ALA A 482 13.51 5.91 13.43
C ALA A 482 14.93 6.37 13.83
N GLU A 483 15.14 7.67 14.04
CA GLU A 483 16.43 8.23 14.43
C GLU A 483 16.79 7.79 15.85
N SER A 484 15.91 8.03 16.78
CA SER A 484 16.12 7.69 18.20
C SER A 484 15.85 6.22 18.53
N GLY A 485 15.11 5.49 17.69
CA GLY A 485 14.69 4.11 17.91
C GLY A 485 13.60 3.93 18.98
N TRP A 486 13.03 5.02 19.50
CA TRP A 486 11.98 4.98 20.52
C TRP A 486 10.59 4.69 19.92
N ILE A 487 9.86 3.82 20.61
CA ILE A 487 8.43 3.57 20.42
C ILE A 487 7.71 4.17 21.63
N ARG A 488 6.86 5.17 21.40
CA ARG A 488 6.09 5.85 22.44
C ARG A 488 4.63 5.40 22.37
N LEU A 489 4.14 4.77 23.43
CA LEU A 489 2.75 4.31 23.57
C LEU A 489 1.99 5.32 24.42
N ARG A 490 0.85 5.81 23.91
CA ARG A 490 0.07 6.87 24.54
C ARG A 490 -1.43 6.56 24.47
N GLY A 491 -2.17 7.02 25.48
CA GLY A 491 -3.62 6.91 25.54
C GLY A 491 -4.16 5.50 25.77
N GLY A 492 -5.35 5.38 26.33
CA GLY A 492 -6.01 4.09 26.56
C GLY A 492 -5.31 3.22 27.61
N ASP A 493 -4.58 3.84 28.57
CA ASP A 493 -3.77 3.12 29.56
C ASP A 493 -2.82 2.10 28.88
N PRO A 494 -1.77 2.57 28.20
CA PRO A 494 -0.80 1.73 27.52
C PRO A 494 -0.34 0.57 28.39
N THR A 495 -0.31 -0.61 27.79
CA THR A 495 0.02 -1.85 28.48
C THR A 495 0.96 -2.68 27.60
N VAL A 496 2.03 -3.20 28.20
CA VAL A 496 2.96 -4.16 27.60
C VAL A 496 3.00 -5.41 28.48
N TRP A 497 2.97 -6.60 27.88
CA TRP A 497 3.04 -7.86 28.61
C TRP A 497 3.70 -8.97 27.80
N ASP A 498 4.23 -9.93 28.50
CA ASP A 498 4.79 -11.18 27.99
C ASP A 498 4.46 -12.35 28.94
N ALA A 499 5.11 -13.48 28.77
CA ALA A 499 4.93 -14.64 29.64
C ALA A 499 5.39 -14.40 31.10
N ARG A 500 6.20 -13.37 31.36
CA ARG A 500 6.78 -13.06 32.68
C ARG A 500 5.97 -12.04 33.45
N GLY A 501 5.24 -11.19 32.77
CA GLY A 501 4.47 -10.15 33.45
C GLY A 501 3.81 -9.13 32.55
N ARG A 502 3.24 -8.12 33.20
CA ARG A 502 2.48 -7.07 32.54
C ARG A 502 2.80 -5.73 33.19
N THR A 503 3.09 -4.73 32.39
CA THR A 503 3.27 -3.33 32.86
C THR A 503 2.23 -2.43 32.17
N ARG A 504 1.51 -1.67 32.97
CA ARG A 504 0.54 -0.66 32.56
C ARG A 504 0.94 0.70 33.13
N ALA A 505 0.76 1.78 32.38
CA ALA A 505 1.06 3.15 32.81
C ALA A 505 0.24 4.17 31.98
N ARG A 506 0.34 5.47 32.30
CA ARG A 506 -0.19 6.53 31.44
C ARG A 506 0.64 6.70 30.17
N GLU A 507 1.95 6.51 30.27
CA GLU A 507 2.90 6.60 29.16
C GLU A 507 3.89 5.45 29.26
N LEU A 508 4.13 4.79 28.13
CA LEU A 508 5.14 3.76 27.98
C LEU A 508 6.03 4.11 26.79
N ASP A 509 7.34 4.16 27.02
CA ASP A 509 8.35 4.36 26.00
C ASP A 509 9.25 3.13 25.97
N VAL A 510 9.47 2.55 24.79
CA VAL A 510 10.29 1.34 24.61
C VAL A 510 11.33 1.61 23.52
N ASN A 511 12.59 1.32 23.81
CA ASN A 511 13.66 1.34 22.83
C ASN A 511 14.25 -0.07 22.66
N PRO A 512 13.81 -0.83 21.66
CA PRO A 512 14.33 -2.18 21.41
C PRO A 512 15.83 -2.21 21.05
N ARG A 513 16.33 -1.13 20.40
CA ARG A 513 17.75 -1.02 20.01
C ARG A 513 18.68 -0.92 21.23
N GLU A 514 18.29 -0.13 22.23
CA GLU A 514 19.05 0.03 23.48
C GLU A 514 18.70 -1.02 24.52
N GLY A 515 17.55 -1.71 24.36
CA GLY A 515 17.01 -2.61 25.37
C GLY A 515 16.51 -1.86 26.60
N ARG A 516 15.95 -0.66 26.43
CA ARG A 516 15.43 0.20 27.51
C ARG A 516 13.94 0.39 27.40
N SER A 517 13.27 0.45 28.55
CA SER A 517 11.86 0.80 28.66
C SER A 517 11.64 1.80 29.78
N LEU A 518 10.77 2.78 29.57
CA LEU A 518 10.38 3.80 30.53
C LEU A 518 8.86 3.79 30.67
N ALA A 519 8.35 3.74 31.88
CA ALA A 519 6.94 3.91 32.17
C ALA A 519 6.75 5.11 33.11
N ARG A 520 5.73 5.92 32.86
CA ARG A 520 5.43 7.11 33.65
C ARG A 520 3.94 7.23 33.95
N GLY A 521 3.64 7.65 35.18
CA GLY A 521 2.32 7.96 35.68
C GLY A 521 1.47 6.72 35.94
N ARG A 522 1.12 6.50 37.22
CA ARG A 522 0.31 5.35 37.68
C ARG A 522 0.82 4.00 37.13
N VAL A 523 2.12 3.79 37.24
CA VAL A 523 2.74 2.53 36.79
C VAL A 523 2.23 1.39 37.68
N LEU A 524 1.80 0.31 37.04
CA LEU A 524 1.44 -0.94 37.69
C LEU A 524 2.10 -2.09 36.93
N THR A 525 3.06 -2.74 37.58
CA THR A 525 3.69 -3.97 37.05
C THR A 525 3.10 -5.16 37.78
N THR A 526 2.62 -6.15 37.04
CA THR A 526 2.23 -7.46 37.55
C THR A 526 3.29 -8.45 37.11
N TYR A 527 3.93 -9.09 38.05
CA TYR A 527 4.99 -10.06 37.81
C TYR A 527 4.51 -11.47 38.20
N ILE A 528 4.65 -12.43 37.26
CA ILE A 528 4.24 -13.82 37.50
C ILE A 528 5.51 -14.65 37.69
N PRO A 529 5.82 -15.10 38.92
CA PRO A 529 6.98 -15.94 39.18
C PRO A 529 6.78 -17.29 38.47
N ARG A 530 7.57 -17.58 37.47
CA ARG A 530 7.71 -18.92 36.89
C ARG A 530 9.05 -19.52 37.30
N GLU A 531 9.11 -20.85 37.31
CA GLU A 531 10.23 -21.63 37.84
C GLU A 531 11.62 -21.02 37.62
N MET A 532 12.42 -20.97 38.69
CA MET A 532 13.85 -20.75 38.82
C MET A 532 14.47 -19.36 38.58
N THR A 533 13.84 -18.38 37.93
CA THR A 533 14.49 -17.09 37.63
C THR A 533 14.02 -15.92 38.48
N ALA A 534 13.04 -16.09 39.35
CA ALA A 534 12.25 -14.96 39.86
C ALA A 534 12.21 -14.79 41.37
N ARG A 535 13.22 -15.22 42.11
CA ARG A 535 13.28 -15.02 43.55
C ARG A 535 13.98 -13.70 43.98
N ILE A 536 13.90 -12.68 43.14
CA ILE A 536 14.47 -11.38 43.51
C ILE A 536 13.59 -10.62 44.53
N LEU A 537 12.34 -11.01 44.60
CA LEU A 537 11.38 -10.41 45.53
C LEU A 537 11.20 -11.32 46.77
N PRO A 538 11.22 -10.78 47.97
CA PRO A 538 11.12 -11.57 49.24
C PRO A 538 9.68 -12.01 49.52
N PHE A 539 8.92 -12.39 48.49
CA PHE A 539 7.55 -12.90 48.63
C PHE A 539 7.53 -14.42 48.50
N PRO A 540 6.82 -15.14 49.41
CA PRO A 540 6.96 -16.58 49.54
C PRO A 540 6.17 -17.41 48.54
N GLU A 541 5.04 -16.91 48.04
CA GLU A 541 4.14 -17.70 47.21
C GLU A 541 4.60 -17.77 45.77
N ARG A 542 4.89 -18.99 45.29
CA ARG A 542 5.48 -19.22 43.96
C ARG A 542 4.49 -19.03 42.82
N ASP A 543 3.20 -19.27 43.07
CA ASP A 543 2.18 -19.27 42.04
C ASP A 543 1.29 -18.00 42.04
N ALA A 544 1.44 -17.15 43.04
CA ALA A 544 0.68 -15.91 43.12
C ALA A 544 1.43 -14.73 42.49
N PRO A 545 0.72 -13.87 41.73
CA PRO A 545 1.33 -12.70 41.11
C PRO A 545 1.81 -11.70 42.14
N VAL A 546 2.96 -11.05 41.87
CA VAL A 546 3.46 -9.91 42.62
C VAL A 546 3.10 -8.64 41.83
N PHE A 547 2.57 -7.66 42.56
CA PHE A 547 2.22 -6.34 42.03
C PHE A 547 3.20 -5.31 42.52
N ILE A 548 3.63 -4.40 41.62
CA ILE A 548 4.47 -3.25 41.97
C ILE A 548 3.84 -2.00 41.38
N ALA A 549 3.40 -1.08 42.23
CA ALA A 549 2.89 0.23 41.81
C ALA A 549 3.95 1.31 42.08
N SER A 550 4.04 2.33 41.22
CA SER A 550 4.95 3.46 41.34
C SER A 550 4.52 4.62 40.42
N ASP A 551 5.17 5.77 40.55
CA ASP A 551 4.97 6.88 39.61
C ASP A 551 5.81 6.70 38.33
N ARG A 552 6.98 6.06 38.43
CA ARG A 552 7.91 5.85 37.34
C ARG A 552 8.59 4.50 37.43
N LEU A 553 8.84 3.90 36.28
CA LEU A 553 9.65 2.72 36.13
C LEU A 553 10.64 2.91 34.96
N GLU A 554 11.89 2.55 35.21
CA GLU A 554 12.94 2.42 34.21
C GLU A 554 13.43 0.96 34.18
N VAL A 555 13.44 0.33 33.00
CA VAL A 555 13.95 -1.03 32.82
C VAL A 555 15.08 -1.01 31.81
N ASN A 556 16.18 -1.68 32.14
CA ASN A 556 17.23 -2.03 31.21
C ASN A 556 17.27 -3.55 31.06
N HIS A 557 16.73 -4.03 29.91
CA HIS A 557 16.60 -5.46 29.66
C HIS A 557 17.95 -6.17 29.44
N ARG A 558 18.97 -5.42 28.92
CA ARG A 558 20.32 -5.98 28.72
C ARG A 558 21.05 -6.16 30.04
N ALA A 559 20.94 -5.16 30.91
CA ALA A 559 21.54 -5.21 32.23
C ALA A 559 20.70 -5.99 33.25
N ARG A 560 19.50 -6.44 32.86
CA ARG A 560 18.52 -7.09 33.74
C ARG A 560 18.25 -6.29 34.99
N TYR A 561 17.93 -5.02 34.78
CA TYR A 561 17.79 -4.01 35.83
C TYR A 561 16.43 -3.34 35.72
N ALA A 562 15.74 -3.16 36.85
CA ALA A 562 14.50 -2.40 36.94
C ALA A 562 14.56 -1.44 38.15
N HIS A 563 14.18 -0.17 37.93
CA HIS A 563 14.16 0.88 38.94
C HIS A 563 12.79 1.55 38.96
N TYR A 564 12.10 1.41 40.09
CA TYR A 564 10.82 2.01 40.39
C TYR A 564 11.04 3.22 41.27
N THR A 565 10.40 4.35 40.99
CA THR A 565 10.51 5.57 41.77
C THR A 565 9.15 6.25 41.99
N GLY A 566 8.99 6.91 43.13
CA GLY A 566 7.78 7.64 43.52
C GLY A 566 6.69 6.73 44.08
N ALA A 567 6.40 6.86 45.36
CA ALA A 567 5.36 6.15 46.11
C ALA A 567 5.30 4.65 45.78
N VAL A 568 6.46 3.98 45.81
CA VAL A 568 6.57 2.57 45.41
C VAL A 568 5.86 1.69 46.43
N ARG A 569 5.02 0.78 45.93
CA ARG A 569 4.38 -0.27 46.69
C ARG A 569 4.47 -1.59 45.93
N ALA A 570 5.16 -2.58 46.53
CA ALA A 570 5.17 -3.96 46.04
C ALA A 570 4.35 -4.82 47.01
N TRP A 571 3.52 -5.74 46.49
CA TRP A 571 2.70 -6.61 47.33
C TRP A 571 2.37 -7.94 46.67
N GLN A 572 2.15 -8.93 47.50
CA GLN A 572 1.62 -10.24 47.17
C GLN A 572 0.64 -10.66 48.27
N GLN A 573 -0.64 -10.76 47.95
CA GLN A 573 -1.71 -10.99 48.94
C GLN A 573 -1.66 -9.94 50.07
N GLU A 574 -1.45 -10.36 51.34
CA GLU A 574 -1.35 -9.47 52.50
C GLU A 574 0.06 -8.95 52.75
N MET A 575 1.07 -9.52 52.11
CA MET A 575 2.46 -9.10 52.27
C MET A 575 2.76 -7.89 51.37
N TYR A 576 3.50 -6.93 51.91
CA TYR A 576 3.83 -5.71 51.18
C TYR A 576 5.19 -5.14 51.55
N LEU A 577 5.69 -4.31 50.64
CA LEU A 577 6.86 -3.45 50.80
C LEU A 577 6.52 -2.08 50.22
N THR A 578 6.68 -1.01 50.97
CA THR A 578 6.57 0.37 50.50
C THR A 578 7.89 1.11 50.66
N ALA A 579 8.20 2.00 49.70
CA ALA A 579 9.42 2.79 49.67
C ALA A 579 9.26 4.00 48.75
N GLU A 580 10.22 4.91 48.71
CA GLU A 580 10.29 5.97 47.70
C GLU A 580 10.94 5.44 46.42
N GLU A 581 11.90 4.53 46.55
CA GLU A 581 12.62 3.89 45.46
C GLU A 581 12.73 2.37 45.68
N LEU A 582 12.61 1.61 44.58
CA LEU A 582 12.82 0.17 44.57
C LEU A 582 13.66 -0.21 43.36
N GLU A 583 14.80 -0.81 43.62
CA GLU A 583 15.77 -1.26 42.61
C GLU A 583 15.85 -2.79 42.59
N LEU A 584 15.68 -3.39 41.42
CA LEU A 584 15.79 -4.82 41.20
C LEU A 584 16.96 -5.10 40.25
N ARG A 585 17.89 -5.95 40.67
CA ARG A 585 19.03 -6.42 39.87
C ARG A 585 18.98 -7.93 39.71
N GLU A 586 18.48 -8.37 38.59
CA GLU A 586 18.26 -9.81 38.35
C GLU A 586 19.57 -10.60 38.29
N ALA A 587 20.63 -10.03 37.69
CA ALA A 587 21.92 -10.69 37.59
C ALA A 587 22.56 -10.95 38.97
N GLU A 588 22.39 -10.02 39.89
CA GLU A 588 22.92 -10.09 41.27
C GLU A 588 21.92 -10.77 42.23
N ARG A 589 20.69 -11.00 41.77
CA ARG A 589 19.56 -11.52 42.57
C ARG A 589 19.35 -10.69 43.83
N THR A 590 19.39 -9.33 43.68
CA THR A 590 19.24 -8.38 44.74
C THR A 590 18.06 -7.44 44.53
N LEU A 591 17.40 -7.06 45.65
CA LEU A 591 16.42 -6.01 45.71
C LEU A 591 16.91 -4.97 46.73
N THR A 592 16.84 -3.70 46.38
CA THR A 592 17.13 -2.60 47.30
C THR A 592 15.96 -1.62 47.33
N ALA A 593 15.42 -1.34 48.50
CA ALA A 593 14.40 -0.32 48.71
C ALA A 593 14.98 0.83 49.57
N ARG A 594 14.66 2.07 49.23
CA ARG A 594 15.15 3.27 49.88
C ARG A 594 14.01 4.28 50.14
N GLY A 595 14.17 5.08 51.18
CA GLY A 595 13.24 6.15 51.57
C GLY A 595 11.97 5.62 52.24
N HIS A 596 11.83 5.90 53.54
CA HIS A 596 10.66 5.55 54.36
C HIS A 596 10.17 4.11 54.12
N VAL A 597 11.12 3.17 54.13
CA VAL A 597 10.81 1.76 53.87
C VAL A 597 9.89 1.21 54.96
N ARG A 598 8.80 0.56 54.55
CA ARG A 598 7.90 -0.20 55.40
C ARG A 598 7.53 -1.52 54.76
N SER A 599 7.71 -2.60 55.48
CA SER A 599 7.45 -3.93 54.95
C SER A 599 6.70 -4.82 55.95
N ALA A 600 5.90 -5.74 55.42
CA ALA A 600 5.29 -6.85 56.11
C ALA A 600 5.54 -8.11 55.29
N LEU A 601 6.74 -8.70 55.43
CA LEU A 601 7.23 -9.80 54.58
C LEU A 601 7.26 -11.15 55.30
N PHE A 602 7.00 -11.17 56.59
CA PHE A 602 6.98 -12.40 57.43
C PHE A 602 5.84 -12.39 58.42
N ARG A 603 5.49 -13.59 58.85
CA ARG A 603 4.45 -13.84 59.85
C ARG A 603 5.02 -14.64 61.02
N ALA A 604 4.49 -14.44 62.17
CA ALA A 604 4.82 -15.22 63.34
C ALA A 604 3.60 -16.05 63.75
N ARG A 605 3.81 -17.33 64.16
CA ARG A 605 2.75 -18.13 64.78
C ARG A 605 2.37 -17.53 66.13
N ARG A 606 1.06 -17.51 66.42
CA ARG A 606 0.57 -17.13 67.77
C ARG A 606 0.70 -18.33 68.69
N ALA A 607 1.39 -18.18 69.82
CA ALA A 607 1.76 -19.29 70.68
C ALA A 607 0.59 -19.88 71.51
N GLU A 608 -0.60 -19.26 71.54
CA GLU A 608 -1.63 -19.62 72.53
C GLU A 608 -3.00 -20.04 72.01
N THR A 609 -3.20 -20.24 70.73
CA THR A 609 -4.53 -20.61 70.18
C THR A 609 -4.44 -21.73 69.18
N THR A 610 -5.34 -22.71 69.29
CA THR A 610 -5.60 -23.79 68.33
C THR A 610 -6.08 -23.29 66.96
N SER A 611 -6.29 -21.97 66.81
CA SER A 611 -6.57 -21.30 65.53
C SER A 611 -5.28 -20.82 64.87
N SER A 612 -5.08 -21.16 63.61
CA SER A 612 -3.93 -20.83 62.74
C SER A 612 -3.81 -19.33 62.40
N GLU A 613 -4.07 -18.42 63.35
CA GLU A 613 -3.91 -16.99 63.10
C GLU A 613 -2.44 -16.55 63.19
N SER A 614 -1.86 -16.22 62.05
CA SER A 614 -0.51 -15.66 61.95
C SER A 614 -0.54 -14.12 62.06
N ILE A 615 0.27 -13.52 62.90
CA ILE A 615 0.37 -12.05 63.06
C ILE A 615 1.45 -11.52 62.09
N PRO A 616 1.16 -10.51 61.28
CA PRO A 616 2.19 -9.90 60.44
C PRO A 616 3.22 -9.17 61.25
N ILE A 617 4.49 -9.31 60.88
CA ILE A 617 5.59 -8.54 61.43
C ILE A 617 5.87 -7.35 60.51
N VAL A 618 5.65 -6.16 60.97
CA VAL A 618 5.89 -4.91 60.27
C VAL A 618 7.24 -4.32 60.63
N VAL A 619 8.08 -4.08 59.62
CA VAL A 619 9.39 -3.45 59.82
C VAL A 619 9.45 -2.12 59.06
N SER A 620 9.92 -1.07 59.70
CA SER A 620 10.20 0.25 59.12
C SER A 620 11.68 0.55 59.22
N ALA A 621 12.30 1.17 58.17
CA ALA A 621 13.71 1.54 58.13
C ALA A 621 13.95 2.60 57.03
N ALA A 622 15.14 3.19 56.97
CA ALA A 622 15.53 4.06 55.87
C ALA A 622 15.88 3.26 54.59
N ARG A 623 16.42 2.04 54.73
CA ARG A 623 16.82 1.16 53.64
C ARG A 623 16.49 -0.31 53.94
N LEU A 624 16.14 -1.04 52.93
CA LEU A 624 16.04 -2.48 52.93
C LEU A 624 16.85 -3.03 51.76
N THR A 625 17.66 -4.07 52.00
CA THR A 625 18.34 -4.85 50.94
C THR A 625 18.03 -6.32 51.11
N TYR A 626 17.45 -6.96 50.11
CA TYR A 626 17.23 -8.40 50.08
C TYR A 626 18.24 -9.05 49.13
N ARG A 627 18.92 -10.09 49.61
CA ARG A 627 19.81 -10.96 48.83
C ARG A 627 19.27 -12.36 48.79
N ASP A 628 18.77 -12.78 47.61
CA ASP A 628 18.12 -14.08 47.46
C ASP A 628 19.10 -15.26 47.69
N ALA A 629 20.35 -15.13 47.25
CA ALA A 629 21.35 -16.17 47.43
C ALA A 629 21.56 -16.54 48.92
N GLU A 630 21.51 -15.54 49.78
CA GLU A 630 21.68 -15.65 51.24
C GLU A 630 20.30 -15.79 51.94
N ARG A 631 19.19 -15.56 51.22
CA ARG A 631 17.83 -15.41 51.75
C ARG A 631 17.77 -14.42 52.93
N THR A 632 18.54 -13.38 52.86
CA THR A 632 18.69 -12.42 53.95
C THR A 632 18.14 -11.06 53.57
N ILE A 633 17.33 -10.50 54.43
CA ILE A 633 16.83 -9.14 54.37
C ILE A 633 17.60 -8.29 55.37
N PHE A 634 18.26 -7.25 54.89
CA PHE A 634 18.97 -6.27 55.70
C PHE A 634 18.16 -4.98 55.78
N TYR A 635 17.84 -4.53 56.96
CA TYR A 635 17.24 -3.24 57.25
C TYR A 635 18.29 -2.33 57.91
N GLU A 636 18.37 -1.08 57.47
CA GLU A 636 19.36 -0.11 57.94
C GLU A 636 18.73 1.27 58.06
N GLY A 637 19.23 2.05 59.07
CA GLY A 637 18.86 3.44 59.27
C GLY A 637 17.57 3.60 60.08
N GLY A 638 17.67 3.38 61.39
CA GLY A 638 16.57 3.59 62.35
C GLY A 638 15.45 2.54 62.20
N VAL A 639 15.80 1.29 62.40
CA VAL A 639 14.88 0.14 62.28
C VAL A 639 13.86 0.14 63.39
N SER A 640 12.59 -0.04 63.05
CA SER A 640 11.50 -0.29 63.99
C SER A 640 10.68 -1.48 63.55
N LEU A 641 10.70 -2.58 64.29
CA LEU A 641 9.93 -3.79 64.08
C LEU A 641 8.73 -3.83 65.04
N HIS A 642 7.55 -4.15 64.50
CA HIS A 642 6.31 -4.31 65.27
C HIS A 642 5.72 -5.71 65.05
N ARG A 643 5.40 -6.39 66.15
CA ARG A 643 4.70 -7.66 66.18
C ARG A 643 3.57 -7.61 67.19
N GLY A 644 2.36 -7.33 66.79
CA GLY A 644 1.26 -7.07 67.73
C GLY A 644 1.59 -5.91 68.67
N THR A 645 1.65 -6.16 69.97
CA THR A 645 2.02 -5.20 70.97
C THR A 645 3.53 -5.04 71.22
N GLN A 646 4.33 -5.95 70.64
CA GLN A 646 5.80 -5.94 70.81
C GLN A 646 6.45 -5.01 69.78
N ARG A 647 7.44 -4.28 70.23
CA ARG A 647 8.24 -3.38 69.39
C ARG A 647 9.73 -3.58 69.62
N LEU A 648 10.50 -3.71 68.59
CA LEU A 648 11.95 -3.71 68.56
C LEU A 648 12.44 -2.47 67.81
N THR A 649 13.37 -1.73 68.34
CA THR A 649 14.09 -0.68 67.61
C THR A 649 15.60 -0.95 67.66
N ALA A 650 16.29 -0.66 66.50
CA ALA A 650 17.74 -0.83 66.39
C ALA A 650 18.26 0.06 65.28
N GLU A 651 19.56 0.18 65.04
CA GLU A 651 20.11 0.85 63.86
C GLU A 651 20.11 -0.03 62.67
N SER A 652 20.31 -1.35 62.83
CA SER A 652 20.26 -2.36 61.76
C SER A 652 19.59 -3.63 62.22
N LEU A 653 18.98 -4.36 61.26
CA LEU A 653 18.35 -5.65 61.49
C LEU A 653 18.60 -6.54 60.23
N ALA A 654 19.23 -7.68 60.45
CA ALA A 654 19.37 -8.72 59.45
C ALA A 654 18.41 -9.88 59.75
N VAL A 655 17.59 -10.28 58.76
CA VAL A 655 16.63 -11.37 58.90
C VAL A 655 16.92 -12.44 57.87
N VAL A 656 17.25 -13.63 58.32
CA VAL A 656 17.44 -14.82 57.46
C VAL A 656 16.12 -15.59 57.40
N LEU A 657 15.65 -15.88 56.20
CA LEU A 657 14.39 -16.58 55.94
C LEU A 657 14.58 -18.10 55.80
N LYS A 658 13.61 -18.91 56.24
CA LYS A 658 13.55 -20.34 55.97
C LYS A 658 13.41 -20.65 54.48
N PRO A 659 13.86 -21.80 53.98
CA PRO A 659 13.84 -22.13 52.53
C PRO A 659 12.47 -22.07 51.87
N ASP A 660 11.41 -22.46 52.54
CA ASP A 660 10.10 -22.75 51.92
C ASP A 660 8.94 -21.94 52.52
N ALA A 661 9.21 -21.01 53.47
CA ALA A 661 8.18 -20.22 54.10
C ALA A 661 8.62 -18.75 54.31
N ALA A 662 7.64 -17.84 54.45
CA ALA A 662 7.87 -16.48 54.91
C ALA A 662 8.16 -16.42 56.42
N GLU A 663 8.80 -17.45 56.94
CA GLU A 663 9.16 -17.55 58.35
C GLU A 663 10.62 -17.16 58.55
N ILE A 664 10.84 -16.55 59.69
CA ILE A 664 12.18 -16.18 60.13
C ILE A 664 12.92 -17.42 60.60
N ALA A 665 14.11 -17.69 60.05
CA ALA A 665 15.01 -18.70 60.54
C ALA A 665 15.92 -18.13 61.65
N ARG A 666 16.43 -16.93 61.42
CA ARG A 666 17.32 -16.21 62.33
C ARG A 666 17.15 -14.71 62.14
N ALA A 667 17.26 -13.91 63.20
CA ALA A 667 17.30 -12.46 63.10
C ALA A 667 18.42 -11.91 64.02
N LEU A 668 19.09 -10.86 63.50
CA LEU A 668 20.17 -10.17 64.18
C LEU A 668 19.91 -8.67 64.15
N ALA A 669 19.63 -8.08 65.31
CA ALA A 669 19.54 -6.62 65.45
C ALA A 669 20.80 -6.08 66.17
N GLU A 670 21.33 -4.98 65.67
CA GLU A 670 22.59 -4.39 66.17
C GLU A 670 22.48 -2.89 66.36
N ARG A 671 23.17 -2.45 67.33
CA ARG A 671 23.33 -1.05 67.82
C ARG A 671 22.03 -0.42 68.29
N ASN A 672 22.08 0.06 69.54
CA ASN A 672 20.95 0.74 70.20
C ASN A 672 19.68 -0.11 70.20
N VAL A 673 19.80 -1.40 70.46
CA VAL A 673 18.66 -2.33 70.46
C VAL A 673 17.78 -2.07 71.68
N VAL A 674 16.50 -1.75 71.42
CA VAL A 674 15.47 -1.61 72.46
C VAL A 674 14.31 -2.49 72.16
N LEU A 675 13.99 -3.49 72.93
CA LEU A 675 12.81 -4.34 72.83
C LEU A 675 11.78 -3.85 73.87
N THR A 676 10.57 -3.62 73.43
CA THR A 676 9.47 -3.14 74.30
C THR A 676 8.28 -4.11 74.11
N ASP A 677 7.79 -4.62 75.22
CA ASP A 677 6.57 -5.40 75.38
C ASP A 677 5.67 -4.67 76.38
N PRO A 678 4.37 -4.86 76.44
CA PRO A 678 3.51 -4.20 77.45
C PRO A 678 4.00 -4.29 78.91
N GLU A 679 4.71 -5.34 79.30
CA GLU A 679 5.15 -5.64 80.64
C GLU A 679 6.68 -5.51 80.82
N ARG A 680 7.48 -5.47 79.72
CA ARG A 680 8.92 -5.57 79.72
C ARG A 680 9.61 -4.59 78.75
N ARG A 681 10.76 -4.06 79.16
CA ARG A 681 11.70 -3.30 78.33
C ARG A 681 13.08 -3.90 78.44
N ALA A 682 13.69 -4.15 77.22
CA ALA A 682 15.06 -4.63 77.24
C ALA A 682 15.95 -3.71 76.37
N TYR A 683 17.18 -3.53 76.81
CA TYR A 683 18.18 -2.70 76.13
C TYR A 683 19.45 -3.54 75.90
N ALA A 684 20.01 -3.48 74.72
CA ALA A 684 21.19 -4.24 74.33
C ALA A 684 21.98 -3.54 73.22
N GLU A 685 23.20 -3.94 72.98
CA GLU A 685 23.94 -3.56 71.77
C GLU A 685 23.60 -4.48 70.62
N ARG A 686 23.30 -5.75 70.92
CA ARG A 686 22.96 -6.80 69.94
C ARG A 686 21.83 -7.68 70.45
N ALA A 687 20.92 -8.03 69.58
CA ALA A 687 19.88 -9.03 69.84
C ALA A 687 19.87 -10.10 68.71
N THR A 688 20.00 -11.36 69.10
CA THR A 688 19.98 -12.51 68.14
C THR A 688 18.80 -13.40 68.47
N TYR A 689 17.92 -13.62 67.47
CA TYR A 689 16.82 -14.56 67.57
C TYR A 689 17.14 -15.79 66.68
N ASP A 690 17.00 -16.97 67.26
CA ASP A 690 17.10 -18.26 66.54
C ASP A 690 15.78 -19.04 66.64
N ALA A 691 15.13 -19.28 65.52
CA ALA A 691 13.83 -19.96 65.47
C ALA A 691 13.89 -21.50 65.73
N ARG A 692 15.08 -22.12 65.61
CA ARG A 692 15.26 -23.56 65.95
C ARG A 692 15.32 -23.80 67.44
N GLU A 693 15.97 -22.87 68.15
CA GLU A 693 16.16 -22.93 69.58
C GLU A 693 15.05 -22.18 70.33
N GLU A 694 14.14 -21.50 69.58
CA GLU A 694 13.15 -20.56 70.12
C GLU A 694 13.77 -19.58 71.16
N SER A 695 15.01 -19.21 70.88
CA SER A 695 15.83 -18.41 71.80
C SER A 695 16.00 -16.97 71.27
N LEU A 696 15.97 -15.99 72.23
CA LEU A 696 16.36 -14.61 72.00
C LEU A 696 17.52 -14.25 72.96
N VAL A 697 18.67 -13.94 72.35
CA VAL A 697 19.88 -13.59 73.08
C VAL A 697 20.11 -12.09 72.99
N LEU A 698 20.25 -11.39 74.14
CA LEU A 698 20.59 -9.99 74.19
C LEU A 698 22.04 -9.87 74.74
N GLU A 699 22.88 -9.16 74.01
CA GLU A 699 24.30 -8.91 74.38
C GLU A 699 24.57 -7.40 74.48
N GLY A 700 25.33 -7.00 75.44
CA GLY A 700 25.67 -5.58 75.69
C GLY A 700 26.59 -5.36 76.88
N ALA A 701 27.06 -4.15 77.02
CA ALA A 701 27.99 -3.79 78.09
C ALA A 701 27.38 -2.69 79.03
N PRO A 702 26.37 -3.00 79.86
CA PRO A 702 25.64 -4.26 80.01
C PRO A 702 24.35 -4.31 79.19
N ALA A 703 23.86 -5.56 78.85
CA ALA A 703 22.47 -5.78 78.47
C ALA A 703 21.56 -5.69 79.69
N ARG A 704 20.37 -5.10 79.58
CA ARG A 704 19.46 -4.78 80.66
C ARG A 704 18.02 -5.12 80.32
N VAL A 705 17.27 -5.71 81.25
CA VAL A 705 15.83 -5.96 81.16
C VAL A 705 15.11 -5.40 82.38
N GLU A 706 14.11 -4.61 82.16
CA GLU A 706 13.19 -4.03 83.15
C GLU A 706 11.84 -4.76 82.99
N ASP A 707 11.41 -5.45 84.08
CA ASP A 707 10.11 -6.11 84.16
C ASP A 707 9.21 -5.29 85.06
N ASP A 708 8.28 -4.53 84.50
CA ASP A 708 7.38 -3.67 85.24
C ASP A 708 6.36 -4.45 86.04
N ARG A 709 5.98 -5.66 85.66
CA ARG A 709 5.03 -6.52 86.40
C ARG A 709 5.65 -7.14 87.60
N GLN A 710 6.87 -7.64 87.46
CA GLN A 710 7.60 -8.25 88.57
C GLN A 710 8.42 -7.23 89.37
N ARG A 711 8.50 -5.97 88.93
CA ARG A 711 9.34 -4.91 89.44
C ARG A 711 10.81 -5.34 89.62
N VAL A 712 11.33 -6.03 88.58
CA VAL A 712 12.68 -6.58 88.61
C VAL A 712 13.51 -5.93 87.51
N LEU A 713 14.74 -5.56 87.81
CA LEU A 713 15.78 -5.18 86.88
C LEU A 713 16.82 -6.28 86.85
N GLN A 714 17.04 -6.89 85.65
CA GLN A 714 18.12 -7.84 85.36
C GLN A 714 19.18 -7.18 84.46
N GLN A 715 20.44 -7.44 84.77
CA GLN A 715 21.55 -6.83 84.08
C GLN A 715 22.73 -7.80 84.04
N GLY A 716 23.33 -8.01 82.80
CA GLY A 716 24.46 -8.88 82.60
C GLY A 716 25.11 -8.60 81.26
N ALA A 717 26.19 -9.26 80.94
CA ALA A 717 26.81 -9.17 79.60
C ALA A 717 25.96 -9.84 78.55
N ARG A 718 25.25 -10.94 78.90
CA ARG A 718 24.38 -11.71 78.03
C ARG A 718 23.10 -12.14 78.77
N LEU A 719 21.97 -11.91 78.16
CA LEU A 719 20.65 -12.34 78.64
C LEU A 719 20.02 -13.23 77.60
N THR A 720 19.71 -14.49 77.91
CA THR A 720 19.11 -15.47 77.03
C THR A 720 17.68 -15.74 77.48
N PHE A 721 16.72 -15.44 76.62
CA PHE A 721 15.32 -15.77 76.81
C PHE A 721 15.01 -17.08 76.10
N LEU A 722 14.42 -18.04 76.78
CA LEU A 722 14.00 -19.33 76.24
C LEU A 722 12.48 -19.54 76.42
N ASP A 723 11.88 -20.47 75.74
CA ASP A 723 10.48 -20.80 75.87
C ASP A 723 9.52 -19.60 75.71
N GLY A 724 9.74 -18.75 74.68
CA GLY A 724 8.89 -17.57 74.50
C GLY A 724 9.10 -16.42 75.48
N GLY A 725 10.12 -16.48 76.33
CA GLY A 725 10.45 -15.49 77.34
C GLY A 725 10.12 -15.88 78.78
N ASP A 726 9.65 -17.11 79.04
CA ASP A 726 9.32 -17.60 80.37
C ASP A 726 10.57 -17.88 81.24
N LYS A 727 11.69 -18.18 80.57
CA LYS A 727 12.96 -18.43 81.21
C LYS A 727 14.01 -17.41 80.74
N VAL A 728 14.70 -16.79 81.72
CA VAL A 728 15.81 -15.84 81.45
C VAL A 728 17.08 -16.37 82.13
N LEU A 729 18.10 -16.69 81.30
CA LEU A 729 19.44 -16.99 81.73
C LEU A 729 20.25 -15.71 81.64
N VAL A 730 20.95 -15.38 82.78
CA VAL A 730 21.81 -14.21 82.84
C VAL A 730 23.24 -14.70 82.98
N GLU A 731 24.09 -14.33 82.03
CA GLU A 731 25.51 -14.70 82.00
C GLU A 731 26.43 -13.47 82.17
N ASP A 732 27.58 -13.67 82.82
CA ASP A 732 28.60 -12.69 82.99
C ASP A 732 29.68 -12.88 81.90
N GLY A 733 30.19 -11.82 81.27
CA GLY A 733 31.29 -11.86 80.32
C GLY A 733 32.66 -11.92 81.08
N GLU A 734 33.67 -12.51 80.41
CA GLU A 734 35.05 -12.50 80.87
C GLU A 734 35.52 -11.04 81.07
N GLY A 735 35.75 -10.66 82.39
CA GLY A 735 36.16 -9.31 82.77
C GLY A 735 35.04 -8.30 82.98
N ALA A 736 33.80 -8.70 82.95
CA ALA A 736 32.64 -7.84 83.10
C ALA A 736 32.15 -7.69 84.53
N ARG A 737 31.38 -6.61 84.84
CA ARG A 737 30.71 -6.35 86.07
C ARG A 737 29.74 -7.47 86.42
N ARG A 738 29.70 -7.88 87.72
CA ARG A 738 28.84 -8.95 88.24
C ARG A 738 27.40 -8.87 87.76
N VAL A 739 26.75 -10.07 87.52
CA VAL A 739 25.31 -10.18 87.31
C VAL A 739 24.55 -9.47 88.41
N ARG A 740 23.63 -8.61 88.09
CA ARG A 740 22.85 -7.85 89.05
C ARG A 740 21.35 -8.07 88.76
N THR A 741 20.69 -8.59 89.78
CA THR A 741 19.21 -8.66 89.83
C THR A 741 18.73 -7.77 90.94
N VAL A 742 17.92 -6.77 90.67
CA VAL A 742 17.33 -5.85 91.67
C VAL A 742 15.81 -6.00 91.57
N ARG A 743 15.21 -6.34 92.71
CA ARG A 743 13.76 -6.37 92.88
C ARG A 743 13.30 -5.14 93.61
N PHE A 744 12.43 -4.35 93.08
CA PHE A 744 11.84 -3.19 93.72
C PHE A 744 10.65 -3.65 94.59
N ILE A 745 10.79 -3.67 95.91
CA ILE A 745 9.72 -3.92 96.88
C ILE A 745 9.05 -2.57 97.21
N PRO A 746 7.72 -2.42 97.02
CA PRO A 746 7.04 -1.21 97.39
C PRO A 746 7.19 -1.09 98.94
N ARG A 747 7.64 0.09 99.38
CA ARG A 747 7.55 0.44 100.84
C ARG A 747 6.06 0.45 101.15
N GLY A 748 5.59 -0.48 101.98
CA GLY A 748 4.26 -0.42 102.58
C GLY A 748 4.02 0.96 103.13
N GLU A 749 2.92 1.53 102.81
CA GLU A 749 2.38 2.66 103.57
C GLU A 749 2.14 2.19 105.02
N PRO A 750 2.37 3.08 105.94
CA PRO A 750 2.28 2.72 107.38
C PRO A 750 0.88 2.36 107.85
#